data_8e650c71081fd4017d767607fac85b8c
#
_entry.id   8e650c71081fd4017d767607fac85b8c
#
_cell.length_a   1.000
_cell.length_b   1.000
_cell.length_c   1.000
_cell.angle_alpha   90.00
_cell.angle_beta   90.00
_cell.angle_gamma   90.00
#
_symmetry.space_group_name_H-M   'P 1'
#
loop_
_entity.id
_entity.type
_entity.pdbx_description
1 polymer ?
#
loop_
_entity_poly.entity_id
_entity_poly.type
_entity_poly.pdbx_seq_one_letter_code
_entity_poly.pdbx_strand_id
1 'polypeptide(L)'
;MKTKITHCILALLCLAVCQLPVLAQRQGTLLSGKILSADNSIVDFATVYLKGTKYGCMTNEKGIYHLKAPAGTYTLIVSAVGFETVEKEIRIAPDGRTRQNIVLQPSLTELEEVEVVASGISRVKKSAFNAVAVDTKELQNSTKNLGEALQQLPGMKLRESGGVGSDMQLMLDGFSGNHVKVFIDGVPQEGAGTAFDINNIPVNYAERIEVYKGVVPVGFGTDAIGGVINIVTNKSKRNWFLDASYSYGSFNTHKSYVNFGQTFANGFTYEINAFQNFSDNDYYIDNEVRRFEIMEDGSIYFPPQDGKKYRVKRFNDQFHNEAVIAKLGFTGKTWADRLMFSLGYTHFYKEIQTGVYQETVFGEKFRHGYSLMPSVEYKKHNLLVRNLDLTLTANYNHNFTNNVDTASRHYNWLGEYYDNGVRGEQAYQRSQSKNTNWNATGNLNYRFGRIHTLTFHHVASNFRRTSRSYTGTSSVLTAFDIPKVTRKNISGLSYRVVPSEKWNASVFGKHYHQFNQGPVSTSSDGVGNYQNMEKTVSAWGYGAAGTYYIYKELQAKVSYEKAYRLPTTDELFGDEDLEAGKTDLRPENSHNLNFNLSYGHSFGKHGLYAEASYIYRDTKDYIKRGFGKNGTTQFGIYENHGHVKTKGYTVSLRYNFSHWFNMGGTYNNIDTRNHERYVTGGSLQESVTYKKRLPNIPYRYANLDATFTWRNLFAKGNTFSLTYDSFWQHDFPLYWEGIGKDKNMIPEQFSHNLSMSYSLKNGRYNFSFECRNLTNEKLYDNFSLQKAGRAFYGKVRVHFGK
;
A
#
# COMPACT_ATOMS: atom_id res chain seq x y z
N MET A 1 -4.91 -35.63 10.24
CA MET A 1 -5.50 -35.24 8.92
C MET A 1 -4.68 -34.09 8.25
N LYS A 2 -4.12 -33.14 8.99
CA LYS A 2 -3.28 -32.03 8.46
C LYS A 2 -2.07 -32.48 7.64
N THR A 3 -1.34 -33.50 8.08
CA THR A 3 -0.13 -34.01 7.40
C THR A 3 -0.40 -34.73 6.06
N LYS A 4 -1.55 -35.33 5.89
CA LYS A 4 -1.88 -36.10 4.67
C LYS A 4 -2.26 -35.20 3.48
N ILE A 5 -2.84 -34.02 3.74
CA ILE A 5 -3.21 -33.07 2.68
C ILE A 5 -1.97 -32.36 2.11
N THR A 6 -1.00 -32.06 2.96
CA THR A 6 0.28 -31.45 2.53
C THR A 6 1.07 -32.39 1.61
N HIS A 7 1.06 -33.68 1.89
CA HIS A 7 1.71 -34.70 1.04
C HIS A 7 0.97 -34.93 -0.28
N CYS A 8 -0.36 -34.83 -0.30
CA CYS A 8 -1.12 -34.97 -1.55
C CYS A 8 -0.92 -33.76 -2.48
N ILE A 9 -0.81 -32.54 -1.95
CA ILE A 9 -0.53 -31.34 -2.74
C ILE A 9 0.90 -31.38 -3.30
N LEU A 10 1.87 -31.82 -2.50
CA LEU A 10 3.25 -31.99 -2.95
C LEU A 10 3.37 -33.11 -4.02
N ALA A 11 2.62 -34.21 -3.89
CA ALA A 11 2.58 -35.30 -4.86
C ALA A 11 1.90 -34.88 -6.18
N LEU A 12 0.83 -34.07 -6.13
CA LEU A 12 0.19 -33.52 -7.32
C LEU A 12 1.09 -32.49 -8.05
N LEU A 13 1.86 -31.70 -7.32
CA LEU A 13 2.89 -30.82 -7.89
C LEU A 13 4.03 -31.60 -8.56
N CYS A 14 4.47 -32.72 -7.96
CA CYS A 14 5.49 -33.58 -8.55
C CYS A 14 4.99 -34.36 -9.78
N LEU A 15 3.74 -34.79 -9.82
CA LEU A 15 3.15 -35.48 -10.98
C LEU A 15 2.94 -34.54 -12.19
N ALA A 16 2.67 -33.27 -11.98
CA ALA A 16 2.55 -32.29 -13.07
C ALA A 16 3.90 -31.95 -13.75
N VAL A 17 5.02 -32.22 -13.10
CA VAL A 17 6.37 -31.96 -13.63
C VAL A 17 6.85 -33.10 -14.56
N CYS A 18 6.28 -34.31 -14.48
CA CYS A 18 6.79 -35.50 -15.20
C CYS A 18 6.23 -35.72 -16.62
N GLN A 19 5.35 -34.87 -17.13
CA GLN A 19 4.79 -35.03 -18.49
C GLN A 19 5.07 -33.85 -19.41
N LEU A 20 6.33 -33.60 -19.75
CA LEU A 20 6.69 -32.66 -20.80
C LEU A 20 7.20 -33.39 -22.05
N PRO A 21 6.59 -33.15 -23.24
CA PRO A 21 7.16 -33.69 -24.48
C PRO A 21 8.45 -32.91 -24.84
N VAL A 22 9.50 -33.66 -25.10
CA VAL A 22 10.78 -33.15 -25.67
C VAL A 22 10.51 -32.70 -27.11
N LEU A 23 10.38 -31.41 -27.32
CA LEU A 23 10.33 -30.83 -28.66
C LEU A 23 11.76 -30.66 -29.20
N ALA A 24 12.04 -31.29 -30.29
CA ALA A 24 13.30 -31.20 -31.00
C ALA A 24 13.60 -29.75 -31.42
N GLN A 25 14.73 -29.21 -30.97
CA GLN A 25 15.22 -27.89 -31.34
C GLN A 25 15.69 -27.88 -32.81
N ARG A 26 14.99 -27.12 -33.67
CA ARG A 26 15.58 -26.70 -34.95
C ARG A 26 16.76 -25.75 -34.66
N GLN A 27 17.93 -26.06 -35.24
CA GLN A 27 19.11 -25.21 -35.16
C GLN A 27 18.78 -23.83 -35.76
N GLY A 28 18.79 -22.80 -34.92
CA GLY A 28 18.59 -21.41 -35.37
C GLY A 28 19.92 -20.76 -35.74
N THR A 29 19.90 -19.92 -36.77
CA THR A 29 21.03 -19.06 -37.16
C THR A 29 21.22 -17.92 -36.16
N LEU A 30 22.46 -17.42 -36.02
CA LEU A 30 22.78 -16.38 -35.03
C LEU A 30 22.63 -14.99 -35.66
N LEU A 31 21.67 -14.20 -35.16
CA LEU A 31 21.60 -12.76 -35.39
C LEU A 31 22.31 -12.06 -34.24
N SER A 32 23.25 -11.20 -34.52
CA SER A 32 24.02 -10.43 -33.53
C SER A 32 24.15 -8.97 -33.95
N GLY A 33 24.45 -8.11 -33.00
CA GLY A 33 24.72 -6.70 -33.31
C GLY A 33 24.96 -5.90 -32.04
N LYS A 34 25.17 -4.61 -32.23
CA LYS A 34 25.38 -3.64 -31.16
C LYS A 34 24.31 -2.56 -31.22
N ILE A 35 23.78 -2.23 -30.07
CA ILE A 35 22.82 -1.14 -29.91
C ILE A 35 23.57 0.06 -29.33
N LEU A 36 23.49 1.18 -30.05
CA LEU A 36 24.11 2.44 -29.69
C LEU A 36 23.04 3.54 -29.62
N SER A 37 23.31 4.57 -28.86
CA SER A 37 22.56 5.83 -28.92
C SER A 37 23.06 6.72 -30.05
N ALA A 38 22.27 7.74 -30.42
CA ALA A 38 22.66 8.72 -31.43
C ALA A 38 23.99 9.48 -31.14
N ASP A 39 24.40 9.53 -29.89
CA ASP A 39 25.66 10.08 -29.43
C ASP A 39 26.80 9.05 -29.35
N ASN A 40 26.62 7.86 -29.95
CA ASN A 40 27.50 6.70 -29.92
C ASN A 40 27.75 6.08 -28.53
N SER A 41 26.99 6.46 -27.51
CA SER A 41 27.01 5.78 -26.22
C SER A 41 26.41 4.37 -26.32
N ILE A 42 26.84 3.48 -25.45
CA ILE A 42 26.38 2.09 -25.41
C ILE A 42 24.98 2.07 -24.77
N VAL A 43 24.03 1.37 -25.41
CA VAL A 43 22.72 1.09 -24.83
C VAL A 43 22.70 -0.34 -24.33
N ASP A 44 22.83 -0.50 -23.01
CA ASP A 44 22.77 -1.78 -22.32
C ASP A 44 21.31 -2.16 -22.00
N PHE A 45 21.04 -3.43 -21.82
CA PHE A 45 19.73 -4.01 -21.48
C PHE A 45 18.57 -3.58 -22.41
N ALA A 46 18.88 -3.18 -23.64
CA ALA A 46 17.88 -2.98 -24.67
C ALA A 46 17.20 -4.31 -25.03
N THR A 47 15.88 -4.31 -25.10
CA THR A 47 15.11 -5.48 -25.53
C THR A 47 15.13 -5.56 -27.06
N VAL A 48 15.56 -6.71 -27.59
CA VAL A 48 15.67 -7.00 -29.02
C VAL A 48 14.81 -8.22 -29.33
N TYR A 49 13.80 -8.10 -30.18
CA TYR A 49 12.95 -9.22 -30.52
C TYR A 49 12.41 -9.14 -31.96
N LEU A 50 12.00 -10.30 -32.49
CA LEU A 50 11.41 -10.40 -33.82
C LEU A 50 9.88 -10.35 -33.70
N LYS A 51 9.25 -9.37 -34.36
CA LYS A 51 7.82 -9.09 -34.30
C LYS A 51 6.97 -10.33 -34.62
N GLY A 52 6.01 -10.62 -33.76
CA GLY A 52 5.11 -11.77 -33.94
C GLY A 52 5.72 -13.14 -33.69
N THR A 53 6.96 -13.22 -33.15
CA THR A 53 7.66 -14.48 -32.87
C THR A 53 8.02 -14.61 -31.38
N LYS A 54 8.53 -15.77 -30.99
CA LYS A 54 9.06 -16.03 -29.64
C LYS A 54 10.56 -15.67 -29.48
N TYR A 55 11.18 -15.18 -30.54
CA TYR A 55 12.62 -14.92 -30.56
C TYR A 55 12.91 -13.53 -30.06
N GLY A 56 13.60 -13.44 -28.93
CA GLY A 56 14.00 -12.19 -28.29
C GLY A 56 15.17 -12.39 -27.32
N CYS A 57 15.91 -11.31 -27.08
CA CYS A 57 17.01 -11.26 -26.12
C CYS A 57 17.15 -9.82 -25.62
N MET A 58 18.08 -9.61 -24.69
CA MET A 58 18.50 -8.27 -24.24
C MET A 58 19.97 -8.06 -24.60
N THR A 59 20.36 -6.78 -24.77
CA THR A 59 21.77 -6.42 -24.90
C THR A 59 22.49 -6.59 -23.57
N ASN A 60 23.76 -6.96 -23.63
CA ASN A 60 24.64 -7.00 -22.48
C ASN A 60 25.18 -5.59 -22.12
N GLU A 61 26.03 -5.50 -21.08
CA GLU A 61 26.67 -4.24 -20.63
C GLU A 61 27.50 -3.51 -21.72
N LYS A 62 27.86 -4.20 -22.80
CA LYS A 62 28.59 -3.62 -23.95
C LYS A 62 27.65 -3.26 -25.10
N GLY A 63 26.31 -3.30 -24.86
CA GLY A 63 25.30 -3.04 -25.87
C GLY A 63 25.21 -4.13 -26.95
N ILE A 64 25.79 -5.32 -26.74
CA ILE A 64 25.82 -6.39 -27.72
C ILE A 64 24.66 -7.37 -27.45
N TYR A 65 23.96 -7.74 -28.51
CA TYR A 65 22.90 -8.77 -28.45
C TYR A 65 23.24 -9.97 -29.33
N HIS A 66 22.74 -11.14 -28.92
CA HIS A 66 22.84 -12.41 -29.62
C HIS A 66 21.49 -13.09 -29.61
N LEU A 67 20.84 -13.19 -30.77
CA LEU A 67 19.53 -13.76 -30.94
C LEU A 67 19.60 -14.96 -31.89
N LYS A 68 19.15 -16.13 -31.45
CA LYS A 68 19.03 -17.32 -32.29
C LYS A 68 17.61 -17.41 -32.85
N ALA A 69 17.48 -17.36 -34.17
CA ALA A 69 16.22 -17.50 -34.88
C ALA A 69 16.42 -18.26 -36.20
N PRO A 70 15.39 -18.91 -36.77
CA PRO A 70 15.48 -19.52 -38.11
C PRO A 70 15.80 -18.48 -39.17
N ALA A 71 16.41 -18.93 -40.30
CA ALA A 71 16.61 -18.08 -41.45
C ALA A 71 15.23 -17.61 -42.00
N GLY A 72 15.14 -16.35 -42.45
CA GLY A 72 13.90 -15.74 -42.91
C GLY A 72 13.91 -14.22 -42.86
N THR A 73 12.86 -13.59 -43.38
CA THR A 73 12.65 -12.14 -43.26
C THR A 73 11.77 -11.84 -42.04
N TYR A 74 12.21 -10.92 -41.21
CA TYR A 74 11.54 -10.54 -39.95
C TYR A 74 11.58 -9.03 -39.75
N THR A 75 10.63 -8.50 -39.02
CA THR A 75 10.74 -7.17 -38.46
C THR A 75 11.42 -7.24 -37.08
N LEU A 76 12.65 -6.73 -36.97
CA LEU A 76 13.39 -6.58 -35.72
C LEU A 76 12.84 -5.38 -34.98
N ILE A 77 12.44 -5.58 -33.73
CA ILE A 77 12.05 -4.50 -32.83
C ILE A 77 13.12 -4.37 -31.76
N VAL A 78 13.60 -3.14 -31.61
CA VAL A 78 14.56 -2.80 -30.56
C VAL A 78 13.97 -1.67 -29.72
N SER A 79 13.86 -1.90 -28.44
CA SER A 79 13.37 -0.94 -27.47
C SER A 79 14.29 -0.87 -26.24
N ALA A 80 14.54 0.31 -25.75
CA ALA A 80 15.26 0.54 -24.51
C ALA A 80 14.62 1.72 -23.78
N VAL A 81 14.75 1.73 -22.45
CA VAL A 81 14.26 2.83 -21.62
C VAL A 81 15.04 4.10 -21.99
N GLY A 82 14.34 5.19 -22.28
CA GLY A 82 14.97 6.45 -22.71
C GLY A 82 15.16 6.61 -24.23
N PHE A 83 14.69 5.66 -25.03
CA PHE A 83 14.88 5.67 -26.47
C PHE A 83 13.60 5.39 -27.25
N GLU A 84 13.50 5.95 -28.45
CA GLU A 84 12.43 5.60 -29.37
C GLU A 84 12.58 4.15 -29.83
N THR A 85 11.46 3.44 -29.88
CA THR A 85 11.45 2.06 -30.38
C THR A 85 11.72 2.05 -31.87
N VAL A 86 12.71 1.30 -32.30
CA VAL A 86 13.05 1.13 -33.71
C VAL A 86 12.48 -0.19 -34.22
N GLU A 87 11.71 -0.11 -35.31
CA GLU A 87 11.27 -1.27 -36.10
C GLU A 87 12.05 -1.28 -37.42
N LYS A 88 12.74 -2.37 -37.70
CA LYS A 88 13.55 -2.54 -38.92
C LYS A 88 13.32 -3.90 -39.54
N GLU A 89 13.03 -3.92 -40.82
CA GLU A 89 13.00 -5.17 -41.58
C GLU A 89 14.42 -5.72 -41.78
N ILE A 90 14.62 -6.99 -41.46
CA ILE A 90 15.92 -7.68 -41.59
C ILE A 90 15.71 -9.05 -42.19
N ARG A 91 16.75 -9.53 -42.91
CA ARG A 91 16.81 -10.89 -43.42
C ARG A 91 17.90 -11.65 -42.67
N ILE A 92 17.51 -12.73 -42.00
CA ILE A 92 18.45 -13.65 -41.36
C ILE A 92 18.88 -14.67 -42.42
N ALA A 93 20.16 -14.63 -42.75
CA ALA A 93 20.75 -15.48 -43.78
C ALA A 93 20.91 -16.95 -43.29
N PRO A 94 20.76 -17.93 -44.20
CA PRO A 94 20.90 -19.34 -43.84
C PRO A 94 22.34 -19.79 -43.58
N ASP A 95 23.32 -18.98 -43.89
CA ASP A 95 24.76 -19.23 -43.74
C ASP A 95 25.35 -19.07 -42.33
N GLY A 96 24.48 -18.81 -41.36
CA GLY A 96 24.76 -18.97 -39.92
C GLY A 96 25.09 -17.73 -39.12
N ARG A 97 25.41 -16.54 -39.72
CA ARG A 97 25.72 -15.32 -38.97
C ARG A 97 25.20 -14.07 -39.70
N THR A 98 24.22 -13.41 -39.13
CA THR A 98 23.75 -12.09 -39.55
C THR A 98 24.14 -11.05 -38.53
N ARG A 99 24.74 -9.94 -38.93
CA ARG A 99 25.09 -8.82 -38.03
C ARG A 99 24.27 -7.59 -38.38
N GLN A 100 23.53 -7.05 -37.38
CA GLN A 100 22.73 -5.86 -37.53
C GLN A 100 22.95 -4.92 -36.35
N ASN A 101 23.62 -3.78 -36.57
CA ASN A 101 23.71 -2.73 -35.57
C ASN A 101 22.52 -1.80 -35.69
N ILE A 102 22.01 -1.31 -34.56
CA ILE A 102 20.89 -0.38 -34.46
C ILE A 102 21.33 0.84 -33.64
N VAL A 103 20.97 2.02 -34.13
CA VAL A 103 21.12 3.27 -33.41
C VAL A 103 19.73 3.70 -32.92
N LEU A 104 19.59 3.85 -31.63
CA LEU A 104 18.36 4.34 -30.99
C LEU A 104 18.47 5.86 -30.82
N GLN A 105 17.40 6.54 -31.20
CA GLN A 105 17.25 7.97 -30.88
C GLN A 105 16.75 8.13 -29.44
N PRO A 106 17.35 9.02 -28.64
CA PRO A 106 16.80 9.34 -27.34
C PRO A 106 15.35 9.81 -27.47
N SER A 107 14.44 9.18 -26.73
CA SER A 107 13.05 9.65 -26.65
C SER A 107 13.00 10.90 -25.80
N LEU A 108 12.63 12.03 -26.39
CA LEU A 108 12.46 13.29 -25.68
C LEU A 108 11.40 13.16 -24.56
N THR A 109 10.50 12.19 -24.68
CA THR A 109 9.42 11.91 -23.72
C THR A 109 9.91 11.16 -22.46
N GLU A 110 11.05 10.48 -22.50
CA GLU A 110 11.57 9.67 -21.38
C GLU A 110 12.73 10.31 -20.62
N LEU A 111 13.29 11.42 -21.10
CA LEU A 111 14.22 12.27 -20.34
C LEU A 111 13.51 13.08 -19.23
N GLU A 112 12.24 12.91 -19.12
CA GLU A 112 11.31 13.65 -18.26
C GLU A 112 11.13 13.04 -16.89
N GLU A 113 12.18 12.83 -16.14
CA GLU A 113 12.01 12.34 -14.80
C GLU A 113 12.42 13.31 -13.72
N VAL A 114 11.39 13.76 -13.10
CA VAL A 114 11.44 14.18 -11.71
C VAL A 114 11.79 12.96 -10.88
N GLU A 115 12.81 13.02 -10.07
CA GLU A 115 13.34 11.95 -9.23
C GLU A 115 12.25 11.25 -8.38
N VAL A 116 11.17 11.94 -8.10
CA VAL A 116 10.04 11.47 -7.29
C VAL A 116 9.03 10.65 -8.10
N VAL A 117 8.94 10.88 -9.41
CA VAL A 117 8.00 10.18 -10.30
C VAL A 117 8.81 9.29 -11.24
N ALA A 118 9.64 8.44 -10.65
CA ALA A 118 10.49 7.55 -11.40
C ALA A 118 9.70 6.67 -12.36
N SER A 119 9.93 6.77 -13.66
CA SER A 119 9.37 5.87 -14.64
C SER A 119 10.10 4.54 -14.59
N GLY A 120 9.39 3.53 -14.07
CA GLY A 120 9.86 2.16 -14.14
C GLY A 120 10.63 1.65 -12.91
N ILE A 121 10.49 0.36 -12.69
CA ILE A 121 11.02 -0.39 -11.56
C ILE A 121 12.56 -0.28 -11.45
N SER A 122 13.25 -0.26 -12.59
CA SER A 122 14.72 -0.19 -12.67
C SER A 122 15.27 1.09 -12.02
N ARG A 123 14.57 2.21 -12.21
CA ARG A 123 15.00 3.51 -11.72
C ARG A 123 14.82 3.64 -10.20
N VAL A 124 13.72 3.12 -9.65
CA VAL A 124 13.51 3.02 -8.21
C VAL A 124 14.62 2.17 -7.57
N LYS A 125 14.95 1.03 -8.17
CA LYS A 125 16.04 0.16 -7.69
C LYS A 125 17.42 0.84 -7.71
N LYS A 126 17.70 1.69 -8.70
CA LYS A 126 18.97 2.45 -8.81
C LYS A 126 19.02 3.70 -7.94
N SER A 127 17.96 4.10 -7.27
CA SER A 127 17.93 5.30 -6.42
C SER A 127 18.88 5.19 -5.22
N ALA A 128 19.31 6.32 -4.67
CA ALA A 128 20.13 6.37 -3.46
C ALA A 128 19.40 5.82 -2.22
N PHE A 129 18.08 5.81 -2.26
CA PHE A 129 17.22 5.40 -1.16
C PHE A 129 16.95 3.89 -1.17
N ASN A 130 16.68 3.32 0.00
CA ASN A 130 16.19 1.94 0.10
C ASN A 130 14.74 1.89 -0.39
N ALA A 131 14.54 1.48 -1.63
CA ALA A 131 13.24 1.46 -2.27
C ALA A 131 13.03 0.19 -3.11
N VAL A 132 11.78 -0.30 -3.08
CA VAL A 132 11.31 -1.45 -3.85
C VAL A 132 10.17 -1.00 -4.75
N ALA A 133 10.12 -1.46 -5.98
CA ALA A 133 9.01 -1.24 -6.89
C ALA A 133 8.49 -2.57 -7.43
N VAL A 134 7.17 -2.71 -7.52
CA VAL A 134 6.47 -3.90 -8.01
C VAL A 134 5.56 -3.52 -9.16
N ASP A 135 5.67 -4.26 -10.26
CA ASP A 135 4.72 -4.23 -11.36
C ASP A 135 3.42 -4.94 -10.94
N THR A 136 2.29 -4.27 -11.08
CA THR A 136 0.99 -4.83 -10.72
C THR A 136 0.34 -5.63 -11.83
N LYS A 137 0.90 -5.64 -13.04
CA LYS A 137 0.28 -6.27 -14.22
C LYS A 137 -0.11 -7.72 -14.02
N GLU A 138 0.74 -8.50 -13.35
CA GLU A 138 0.45 -9.91 -13.06
C GLU A 138 -0.69 -10.06 -12.03
N LEU A 139 -0.80 -9.11 -11.10
CA LEU A 139 -1.82 -9.10 -10.05
C LEU A 139 -3.17 -8.58 -10.53
N GLN A 140 -3.23 -7.85 -11.66
CA GLN A 140 -4.47 -7.26 -12.19
C GLN A 140 -5.54 -8.28 -12.56
N ASN A 141 -5.16 -9.53 -12.81
CA ASN A 141 -6.10 -10.63 -13.05
C ASN A 141 -6.61 -11.28 -11.74
N SER A 142 -6.06 -10.94 -10.58
CA SER A 142 -6.51 -11.39 -9.27
C SER A 142 -7.64 -10.52 -8.72
N THR A 143 -8.29 -10.97 -7.64
CA THR A 143 -9.31 -10.20 -6.91
C THR A 143 -8.71 -9.33 -5.82
N LYS A 144 -7.38 -9.26 -5.73
CA LYS A 144 -6.63 -8.50 -4.71
C LYS A 144 -6.89 -7.00 -4.82
N ASN A 145 -6.90 -6.34 -3.67
CA ASN A 145 -6.82 -4.88 -3.57
C ASN A 145 -5.34 -4.42 -3.48
N LEU A 146 -5.12 -3.12 -3.43
CA LEU A 146 -3.75 -2.57 -3.34
C LEU A 146 -3.06 -2.94 -2.03
N GLY A 147 -3.78 -3.00 -0.91
CA GLY A 147 -3.24 -3.41 0.39
C GLY A 147 -2.74 -4.86 0.36
N GLU A 148 -3.54 -5.78 -0.18
CA GLU A 148 -3.17 -7.20 -0.34
C GLU A 148 -1.96 -7.38 -1.27
N ALA A 149 -1.84 -6.57 -2.33
CA ALA A 149 -0.68 -6.58 -3.21
C ALA A 149 0.62 -6.15 -2.48
N LEU A 150 0.53 -5.20 -1.56
CA LEU A 150 1.65 -4.74 -0.74
C LEU A 150 2.18 -5.81 0.21
N GLN A 151 1.34 -6.71 0.69
CA GLN A 151 1.72 -7.73 1.67
C GLN A 151 2.82 -8.69 1.17
N GLN A 152 3.01 -8.79 -0.14
CA GLN A 152 4.06 -9.62 -0.74
C GLN A 152 5.44 -8.95 -0.74
N LEU A 153 5.53 -7.66 -0.37
CA LEU A 153 6.78 -6.91 -0.41
C LEU A 153 7.63 -7.11 0.84
N PRO A 154 8.97 -7.08 0.71
CA PRO A 154 9.88 -7.16 1.85
C PRO A 154 9.63 -6.07 2.88
N GLY A 155 9.54 -6.41 4.16
CA GLY A 155 9.30 -5.48 5.26
C GLY A 155 7.83 -5.09 5.46
N MET A 156 6.94 -5.48 4.55
CA MET A 156 5.51 -5.14 4.61
C MET A 156 4.71 -6.18 5.36
N LYS A 157 3.75 -5.72 6.15
CA LYS A 157 2.70 -6.53 6.76
C LYS A 157 1.39 -5.75 6.70
N LEU A 158 0.36 -6.38 6.19
CA LEU A 158 -1.00 -5.88 6.23
C LEU A 158 -1.69 -6.40 7.49
N ARG A 159 -2.37 -5.53 8.22
CA ARG A 159 -3.17 -5.88 9.39
C ARG A 159 -4.59 -5.37 9.20
N GLU A 160 -5.55 -6.26 9.28
CA GLU A 160 -6.96 -5.98 9.04
C GLU A 160 -7.79 -6.30 10.28
N SER A 161 -8.85 -5.54 10.50
CA SER A 161 -9.76 -5.71 11.64
C SER A 161 -11.00 -6.55 11.30
N GLY A 162 -11.08 -7.12 10.09
CA GLY A 162 -12.26 -7.89 9.67
C GLY A 162 -12.29 -8.21 8.18
N GLY A 163 -13.48 -8.17 7.59
CA GLY A 163 -13.74 -8.42 6.18
C GLY A 163 -13.49 -7.21 5.27
N VAL A 164 -14.15 -7.21 4.11
CA VAL A 164 -14.08 -6.11 3.13
C VAL A 164 -14.55 -4.81 3.77
N GLY A 165 -13.80 -3.72 3.57
CA GLY A 165 -14.10 -2.40 4.15
C GLY A 165 -13.74 -2.26 5.63
N SER A 166 -13.11 -3.27 6.25
CA SER A 166 -12.62 -3.15 7.63
C SER A 166 -11.42 -2.21 7.71
N ASP A 167 -11.15 -1.72 8.90
CA ASP A 167 -10.00 -0.85 9.14
C ASP A 167 -8.70 -1.63 8.90
N MET A 168 -7.78 -0.99 8.19
CA MET A 168 -6.52 -1.58 7.78
C MET A 168 -5.34 -0.75 8.29
N GLN A 169 -4.32 -1.42 8.76
CA GLN A 169 -3.03 -0.81 9.11
C GLN A 169 -1.91 -1.43 8.29
N LEU A 170 -1.19 -0.61 7.58
CA LEU A 170 0.06 -1.01 6.93
C LEU A 170 1.20 -0.93 7.93
N MET A 171 1.98 -2.00 8.02
CA MET A 171 3.26 -2.02 8.70
C MET A 171 4.39 -2.05 7.66
N LEU A 172 5.39 -1.22 7.86
CA LEU A 172 6.62 -1.20 7.07
C LEU A 172 7.82 -1.11 8.01
N ASP A 173 8.64 -2.16 8.00
CA ASP A 173 9.87 -2.24 8.82
C ASP A 173 9.64 -1.88 10.31
N GLY A 174 8.54 -2.41 10.92
CA GLY A 174 8.18 -2.22 12.32
C GLY A 174 7.43 -0.93 12.65
N PHE A 175 7.29 -0.02 11.70
CA PHE A 175 6.38 1.11 11.81
C PHE A 175 5.00 0.75 11.26
N SER A 176 3.94 1.20 11.92
CA SER A 176 2.56 0.89 11.54
C SER A 176 1.68 2.13 11.49
N GLY A 177 0.58 2.01 10.76
CA GLY A 177 -0.44 3.05 10.67
C GLY A 177 0.12 4.37 10.14
N ASN A 178 -0.05 5.44 10.89
CA ASN A 178 0.28 6.81 10.49
C ASN A 178 1.78 7.11 10.29
N HIS A 179 2.68 6.18 10.67
CA HIS A 179 4.11 6.29 10.40
C HIS A 179 4.46 6.05 8.93
N VAL A 180 3.58 5.36 8.18
CA VAL A 180 3.71 5.08 6.76
C VAL A 180 2.69 5.91 5.99
N LYS A 181 3.14 6.69 5.03
CA LYS A 181 2.25 7.56 4.24
C LYS A 181 2.00 6.99 2.85
N VAL A 182 0.76 7.11 2.40
CA VAL A 182 0.32 6.65 1.08
C VAL A 182 0.18 7.84 0.14
N PHE A 183 0.70 7.67 -1.07
CA PHE A 183 0.60 8.63 -2.17
C PHE A 183 0.01 7.96 -3.40
N ILE A 184 -0.72 8.71 -4.19
CA ILE A 184 -1.13 8.31 -5.54
C ILE A 184 -0.55 9.32 -6.52
N ASP A 185 0.29 8.86 -7.44
CA ASP A 185 1.02 9.71 -8.40
C ASP A 185 1.80 10.87 -7.75
N GLY A 186 2.33 10.65 -6.53
CA GLY A 186 3.03 11.67 -5.74
C GLY A 186 2.13 12.63 -4.96
N VAL A 187 0.82 12.44 -4.98
CA VAL A 187 -0.15 13.25 -4.20
C VAL A 187 -0.47 12.53 -2.89
N PRO A 188 -0.29 13.18 -1.71
CA PRO A 188 -0.61 12.56 -0.43
C PRO A 188 -2.12 12.27 -0.31
N GLN A 189 -2.44 11.09 0.23
CA GLN A 189 -3.82 10.61 0.39
C GLN A 189 -4.42 10.95 1.76
N GLU A 190 -3.78 11.78 2.56
CA GLU A 190 -4.35 12.26 3.82
C GLU A 190 -5.65 13.02 3.56
N GLY A 191 -6.73 12.59 4.23
CA GLY A 191 -8.04 13.23 4.12
C GLY A 191 -8.87 12.83 2.88
N ALA A 192 -8.51 11.75 2.18
CA ALA A 192 -9.28 11.26 1.03
C ALA A 192 -10.62 10.59 1.41
N GLY A 193 -10.82 10.22 2.68
CA GLY A 193 -12.02 9.57 3.20
C GLY A 193 -12.01 8.04 3.07
N THR A 194 -12.86 7.39 3.87
CA THR A 194 -12.90 5.92 4.04
C THR A 194 -13.14 5.15 2.74
N ALA A 195 -13.96 5.68 1.84
CA ALA A 195 -14.28 4.99 0.59
C ALA A 195 -13.08 4.88 -0.38
N PHE A 196 -12.08 5.74 -0.21
CA PHE A 196 -10.85 5.76 -1.02
C PHE A 196 -9.63 5.25 -0.27
N ASP A 197 -9.84 4.41 0.73
CA ASP A 197 -8.76 3.74 1.44
C ASP A 197 -8.08 2.68 0.56
N ILE A 198 -6.79 2.43 0.78
CA ILE A 198 -5.96 1.54 -0.04
C ILE A 198 -6.49 0.09 -0.09
N ASN A 199 -7.18 -0.37 0.95
CA ASN A 199 -7.84 -1.68 0.99
C ASN A 199 -9.13 -1.75 0.14
N ASN A 200 -9.69 -0.61 -0.25
CA ASN A 200 -10.89 -0.52 -1.06
C ASN A 200 -10.58 -0.28 -2.54
N ILE A 201 -9.33 0.07 -2.87
CA ILE A 201 -8.90 0.34 -4.25
C ILE A 201 -8.44 -0.97 -4.91
N PRO A 202 -9.03 -1.38 -6.05
CA PRO A 202 -8.59 -2.57 -6.78
C PRO A 202 -7.14 -2.44 -7.26
N VAL A 203 -6.40 -3.55 -7.30
CA VAL A 203 -5.02 -3.56 -7.80
C VAL A 203 -4.91 -3.10 -9.26
N ASN A 204 -5.97 -3.23 -10.04
CA ASN A 204 -6.07 -2.74 -11.43
C ASN A 204 -5.88 -1.22 -11.57
N TYR A 205 -6.10 -0.45 -10.50
CA TYR A 205 -5.91 1.00 -10.49
C TYR A 205 -4.44 1.41 -10.64
N ALA A 206 -3.52 0.55 -10.21
CA ALA A 206 -2.08 0.81 -10.25
C ALA A 206 -1.41 0.16 -11.48
N GLU A 207 -0.43 0.84 -12.05
CA GLU A 207 0.55 0.28 -12.98
C GLU A 207 1.70 -0.37 -12.20
N ARG A 208 2.15 0.31 -11.15
CA ARG A 208 3.16 -0.16 -10.20
C ARG A 208 2.98 0.45 -8.83
N ILE A 209 3.56 -0.19 -7.83
CA ILE A 209 3.63 0.32 -6.47
C ILE A 209 5.10 0.49 -6.11
N GLU A 210 5.46 1.67 -5.60
CA GLU A 210 6.79 2.02 -5.14
C GLU A 210 6.77 2.15 -3.61
N VAL A 211 7.70 1.50 -2.92
CA VAL A 211 7.81 1.56 -1.46
C VAL A 211 9.20 2.06 -1.10
N TYR A 212 9.26 3.22 -0.45
CA TYR A 212 10.46 3.84 0.09
C TYR A 212 10.53 3.56 1.58
N LYS A 213 11.56 2.83 2.04
CA LYS A 213 11.66 2.30 3.39
C LYS A 213 12.46 3.22 4.29
N GLY A 214 11.85 3.68 5.38
CA GLY A 214 12.47 4.48 6.43
C GLY A 214 12.85 5.87 5.99
N VAL A 215 13.90 6.02 5.18
CA VAL A 215 14.37 7.33 4.67
C VAL A 215 13.71 7.65 3.33
N VAL A 216 13.04 8.80 3.25
CA VAL A 216 12.18 9.15 2.14
C VAL A 216 12.74 10.34 1.35
N PRO A 217 12.75 10.27 0.00
CA PRO A 217 13.14 11.42 -0.85
C PRO A 217 12.35 12.68 -0.51
N VAL A 218 13.03 13.82 -0.53
CA VAL A 218 12.43 15.14 -0.25
C VAL A 218 11.22 15.42 -1.13
N GLY A 219 11.25 14.97 -2.37
CA GLY A 219 10.19 15.21 -3.32
C GLY A 219 8.81 14.65 -2.96
N PHE A 220 8.65 13.84 -1.89
CA PHE A 220 7.36 13.50 -1.33
C PHE A 220 6.85 14.53 -0.31
N GLY A 221 7.72 15.39 0.22
CA GLY A 221 7.33 16.44 1.17
C GLY A 221 6.54 15.90 2.35
N THR A 222 7.00 14.81 2.94
CA THR A 222 6.25 14.07 3.94
C THR A 222 6.92 14.10 5.31
N ASP A 223 6.11 13.96 6.35
CA ASP A 223 6.47 13.73 7.74
C ASP A 223 6.48 12.22 8.10
N ALA A 224 6.52 11.33 7.12
CA ALA A 224 6.63 9.89 7.35
C ALA A 224 7.99 9.53 7.98
N ILE A 225 7.97 8.78 9.09
CA ILE A 225 9.19 8.22 9.72
C ILE A 225 9.39 6.74 9.40
N GLY A 226 8.34 6.03 8.99
CA GLY A 226 8.38 4.63 8.60
C GLY A 226 8.67 4.42 7.13
N GLY A 227 8.22 5.32 6.28
CA GLY A 227 8.38 5.25 4.84
C GLY A 227 7.17 5.74 4.05
N VAL A 228 7.27 5.62 2.73
CA VAL A 228 6.24 6.05 1.79
C VAL A 228 5.89 4.93 0.82
N ILE A 229 4.60 4.78 0.58
CA ILE A 229 4.04 3.94 -0.47
C ILE A 229 3.47 4.86 -1.54
N ASN A 230 4.00 4.80 -2.76
CA ASN A 230 3.51 5.57 -3.90
C ASN A 230 2.86 4.65 -4.92
N ILE A 231 1.57 4.81 -5.10
CA ILE A 231 0.78 4.10 -6.10
C ILE A 231 0.87 4.89 -7.38
N VAL A 232 1.50 4.33 -8.40
CA VAL A 232 1.59 4.97 -9.71
C VAL A 232 0.48 4.43 -10.59
N THR A 233 -0.42 5.32 -11.02
CA THR A 233 -1.54 4.95 -11.88
C THR A 233 -1.10 4.74 -13.32
N ASN A 234 -1.88 3.97 -14.07
CA ASN A 234 -1.59 3.75 -15.48
C ASN A 234 -1.78 5.08 -16.25
N LYS A 235 -0.69 5.59 -16.80
CA LYS A 235 -0.68 6.80 -17.65
C LYS A 235 -0.58 6.39 -19.12
N SER A 236 -1.57 5.67 -19.63
CA SER A 236 -1.54 5.15 -20.97
C SER A 236 -1.32 6.27 -22.00
N LYS A 237 -0.30 6.11 -22.85
CA LYS A 237 -0.03 6.93 -24.05
C LYS A 237 -0.80 6.40 -25.28
N ARG A 238 -1.77 5.48 -25.07
CA ARG A 238 -2.51 4.83 -26.15
C ARG A 238 -3.60 5.75 -26.68
N ASN A 239 -3.95 5.61 -27.94
CA ASN A 239 -5.05 6.35 -28.54
C ASN A 239 -6.35 6.14 -27.74
N TRP A 240 -6.61 4.91 -27.31
CA TRP A 240 -7.67 4.58 -26.36
C TRP A 240 -7.38 3.27 -25.63
N PHE A 241 -7.96 3.09 -24.46
CA PHE A 241 -7.92 1.83 -23.71
C PHE A 241 -9.19 1.63 -22.89
N LEU A 242 -9.53 0.37 -22.65
CA LEU A 242 -10.57 -0.08 -21.74
C LEU A 242 -10.04 -1.25 -20.93
N ASP A 243 -10.13 -1.15 -19.61
CA ASP A 243 -9.92 -2.25 -18.65
C ASP A 243 -11.15 -2.36 -17.78
N ALA A 244 -11.87 -3.46 -17.88
CA ALA A 244 -13.08 -3.69 -17.09
C ALA A 244 -13.05 -5.08 -16.47
N SER A 245 -13.48 -5.18 -15.22
CA SER A 245 -13.56 -6.48 -14.53
C SER A 245 -14.71 -6.51 -13.54
N TYR A 246 -15.21 -7.73 -13.35
CA TYR A 246 -16.16 -8.06 -12.31
C TYR A 246 -15.72 -9.32 -11.58
N SER A 247 -15.88 -9.35 -10.26
CA SER A 247 -15.62 -10.53 -9.45
C SER A 247 -16.75 -10.77 -8.46
N TYR A 248 -16.99 -12.06 -8.21
CA TYR A 248 -17.94 -12.55 -7.23
C TYR A 248 -17.31 -13.61 -6.36
N GLY A 249 -17.67 -13.68 -5.09
CA GLY A 249 -17.11 -14.67 -4.18
C GLY A 249 -17.86 -14.83 -2.86
N SER A 250 -17.25 -15.56 -1.96
CA SER A 250 -17.77 -15.87 -0.62
C SER A 250 -18.21 -14.61 0.12
N PHE A 251 -19.17 -14.76 1.02
CA PHE A 251 -19.76 -13.66 1.82
C PHE A 251 -20.46 -12.62 0.96
N ASN A 252 -21.10 -13.09 -0.14
CA ASN A 252 -21.78 -12.24 -1.11
C ASN A 252 -20.90 -11.07 -1.59
N THR A 253 -19.61 -11.34 -1.81
CA THR A 253 -18.64 -10.29 -2.16
C THR A 253 -18.68 -10.00 -3.64
N HIS A 254 -18.96 -8.74 -4.02
CA HIS A 254 -18.96 -8.23 -5.38
C HIS A 254 -17.90 -7.14 -5.51
N LYS A 255 -17.09 -7.19 -6.58
CA LYS A 255 -16.14 -6.12 -6.91
C LYS A 255 -16.23 -5.82 -8.40
N SER A 256 -16.48 -4.58 -8.76
CA SER A 256 -16.50 -4.09 -10.13
C SER A 256 -15.40 -3.06 -10.34
N TYR A 257 -14.82 -3.04 -11.53
CA TYR A 257 -13.81 -2.07 -11.91
C TYR A 257 -13.93 -1.75 -13.40
N VAL A 258 -13.84 -0.47 -13.72
CA VAL A 258 -13.77 0.03 -15.11
C VAL A 258 -12.76 1.17 -15.17
N ASN A 259 -11.84 1.09 -16.11
CA ASN A 259 -10.96 2.19 -16.47
C ASN A 259 -10.98 2.36 -18.00
N PHE A 260 -11.41 3.52 -18.45
CA PHE A 260 -11.49 3.89 -19.84
C PHE A 260 -10.82 5.23 -20.07
N GLY A 261 -10.03 5.35 -21.12
CA GLY A 261 -9.40 6.63 -21.44
C GLY A 261 -8.97 6.71 -22.88
N GLN A 262 -8.76 7.94 -23.33
CA GLN A 262 -8.31 8.26 -24.69
C GLN A 262 -7.44 9.51 -24.69
N THR A 263 -6.40 9.45 -25.49
CA THR A 263 -5.57 10.61 -25.85
C THR A 263 -5.67 10.86 -27.33
N PHE A 264 -6.16 12.03 -27.71
CA PHE A 264 -6.26 12.44 -29.11
C PHE A 264 -4.91 12.96 -29.64
N ALA A 265 -4.75 12.99 -30.96
CA ALA A 265 -3.55 13.50 -31.62
C ALA A 265 -3.23 14.96 -31.25
N ASN A 266 -4.25 15.76 -30.92
CA ASN A 266 -4.05 17.13 -30.44
C ASN A 266 -3.63 17.21 -28.97
N GLY A 267 -3.38 16.07 -28.28
CA GLY A 267 -2.97 15.99 -26.88
C GLY A 267 -4.11 16.12 -25.87
N PHE A 268 -5.36 16.36 -26.30
CA PHE A 268 -6.49 16.30 -25.38
C PHE A 268 -6.66 14.87 -24.86
N THR A 269 -6.76 14.73 -23.54
CA THR A 269 -6.81 13.44 -22.86
C THR A 269 -7.97 13.44 -21.89
N TYR A 270 -8.73 12.36 -21.85
CA TYR A 270 -9.70 12.09 -20.80
C TYR A 270 -9.56 10.64 -20.31
N GLU A 271 -9.90 10.43 -19.04
CA GLU A 271 -9.87 9.13 -18.37
C GLU A 271 -11.00 9.06 -17.36
N ILE A 272 -11.70 7.94 -17.32
CA ILE A 272 -12.73 7.63 -16.32
C ILE A 272 -12.32 6.33 -15.64
N ASN A 273 -12.16 6.38 -14.35
CA ASN A 273 -11.91 5.22 -13.50
C ASN A 273 -13.05 5.08 -12.51
N ALA A 274 -13.67 3.91 -12.46
CA ALA A 274 -14.76 3.62 -11.53
C ALA A 274 -14.56 2.25 -10.91
N PHE A 275 -14.88 2.13 -9.62
CA PHE A 275 -14.89 0.85 -8.92
C PHE A 275 -15.96 0.80 -7.84
N GLN A 276 -16.36 -0.41 -7.50
CA GLN A 276 -17.33 -0.71 -6.45
C GLN A 276 -16.90 -1.97 -5.73
N ASN A 277 -17.07 -1.99 -4.41
CA ASN A 277 -16.97 -3.18 -3.58
C ASN A 277 -18.25 -3.30 -2.75
N PHE A 278 -18.71 -4.53 -2.62
CA PHE A 278 -19.83 -4.91 -1.75
C PHE A 278 -19.49 -6.23 -1.08
N SER A 279 -19.84 -6.39 0.20
CA SER A 279 -19.78 -7.68 0.90
C SER A 279 -20.70 -7.64 2.10
N ASP A 280 -21.40 -8.75 2.35
CA ASP A 280 -22.17 -8.94 3.59
C ASP A 280 -21.24 -9.21 4.79
N ASN A 281 -19.99 -9.66 4.53
CA ASN A 281 -19.01 -10.03 5.55
C ASN A 281 -19.56 -11.01 6.60
N ASP A 282 -20.51 -11.85 6.22
CA ASP A 282 -21.30 -12.74 7.06
C ASP A 282 -20.59 -14.08 7.40
N TYR A 283 -19.27 -14.02 7.53
CA TYR A 283 -18.45 -15.18 7.84
C TYR A 283 -18.56 -15.62 9.30
N TYR A 284 -18.21 -16.88 9.54
CA TYR A 284 -18.21 -17.47 10.88
C TYR A 284 -16.92 -17.13 11.63
N ILE A 285 -17.09 -16.87 12.94
CA ILE A 285 -16.01 -16.68 13.90
C ILE A 285 -16.26 -17.56 15.13
N ASP A 286 -15.22 -17.74 15.95
CA ASP A 286 -15.37 -18.41 17.25
C ASP A 286 -15.30 -17.36 18.35
N ASN A 287 -16.38 -17.20 19.09
CA ASN A 287 -16.46 -16.25 20.20
C ASN A 287 -17.28 -16.76 21.37
N GLU A 288 -17.04 -16.19 22.55
CA GLU A 288 -17.90 -16.39 23.70
C GLU A 288 -19.24 -15.66 23.45
N VAL A 289 -20.34 -16.30 23.87
CA VAL A 289 -21.66 -15.72 23.74
C VAL A 289 -22.12 -15.27 25.10
N ARG A 290 -22.32 -13.97 25.26
CA ARG A 290 -22.88 -13.42 26.49
C ARG A 290 -24.38 -13.70 26.52
N ARG A 291 -24.79 -14.73 27.28
CA ARG A 291 -26.20 -15.10 27.45
C ARG A 291 -26.86 -14.18 28.45
N PHE A 292 -28.13 -13.96 28.27
CA PHE A 292 -29.02 -13.22 29.17
C PHE A 292 -30.41 -13.87 29.21
N GLU A 293 -31.18 -13.57 30.23
CA GLU A 293 -32.56 -13.97 30.41
C GLU A 293 -33.40 -12.72 30.74
N ILE A 294 -34.58 -12.60 30.15
CA ILE A 294 -35.52 -11.53 30.45
C ILE A 294 -36.51 -12.12 31.49
N MET A 295 -36.44 -11.55 32.69
CA MET A 295 -37.28 -11.99 33.81
C MET A 295 -38.73 -11.50 33.61
N GLU A 296 -39.68 -12.10 34.34
CA GLU A 296 -41.10 -11.72 34.26
C GLU A 296 -41.37 -10.24 34.59
N ASP A 297 -40.54 -9.63 35.41
CA ASP A 297 -40.62 -8.19 35.75
C ASP A 297 -39.97 -7.27 34.71
N GLY A 298 -39.44 -7.85 33.61
CA GLY A 298 -38.72 -7.13 32.54
C GLY A 298 -37.27 -6.84 32.86
N SER A 299 -36.73 -7.23 34.02
CA SER A 299 -35.32 -7.08 34.35
C SER A 299 -34.47 -8.06 33.54
N ILE A 300 -33.21 -7.67 33.29
CA ILE A 300 -32.26 -8.47 32.52
C ILE A 300 -31.31 -9.17 33.48
N TYR A 301 -31.36 -10.50 33.49
CA TYR A 301 -30.46 -11.35 34.25
C TYR A 301 -29.32 -11.88 33.33
N PHE A 302 -28.09 -11.79 33.78
CA PHE A 302 -26.93 -12.36 33.09
C PHE A 302 -26.45 -13.59 33.90
N PRO A 303 -26.77 -14.80 33.45
CA PRO A 303 -26.30 -16.03 34.10
C PRO A 303 -24.76 -16.14 34.03
N PRO A 304 -24.13 -16.91 34.91
CA PRO A 304 -22.72 -17.20 34.82
C PRO A 304 -22.35 -17.70 33.43
N GLN A 305 -21.40 -17.03 32.80
CA GLN A 305 -20.96 -17.40 31.46
C GLN A 305 -20.10 -18.66 31.52
N ASP A 306 -20.30 -19.59 30.58
CA ASP A 306 -19.60 -20.87 30.54
C ASP A 306 -18.14 -20.78 30.05
N GLY A 307 -17.71 -19.60 29.54
CA GLY A 307 -16.36 -19.35 29.00
C GLY A 307 -16.03 -20.15 27.74
N LYS A 308 -17.03 -20.77 27.12
CA LYS A 308 -16.85 -21.56 25.89
C LYS A 308 -17.00 -20.68 24.68
N LYS A 309 -16.17 -20.96 23.66
CA LYS A 309 -16.30 -20.34 22.36
C LYS A 309 -17.25 -21.13 21.47
N TYR A 310 -18.21 -20.44 20.91
CA TYR A 310 -19.18 -20.93 19.97
C TYR A 310 -18.87 -20.43 18.57
N ARG A 311 -19.18 -21.25 17.56
CA ARG A 311 -19.10 -20.82 16.16
C ARG A 311 -20.33 -19.98 15.83
N VAL A 312 -20.14 -18.67 15.71
CA VAL A 312 -21.19 -17.69 15.48
C VAL A 312 -20.99 -16.98 14.15
N LYS A 313 -22.07 -16.50 13.55
CA LYS A 313 -22.07 -15.79 12.29
C LYS A 313 -22.10 -14.29 12.53
N ARG A 314 -21.34 -13.51 11.76
CA ARG A 314 -21.48 -12.04 11.73
C ARG A 314 -22.79 -11.68 11.03
N PHE A 315 -23.48 -10.63 11.47
CA PHE A 315 -24.82 -10.28 10.98
C PHE A 315 -25.05 -8.77 10.81
N ASN A 316 -24.14 -7.92 11.28
CA ASN A 316 -24.15 -6.46 11.14
C ASN A 316 -22.78 -5.94 10.70
N ASP A 317 -22.27 -6.44 9.54
CA ASP A 317 -20.92 -6.13 9.05
C ASP A 317 -20.88 -5.83 7.54
N GLN A 318 -22.05 -5.52 6.95
CA GLN A 318 -22.15 -5.22 5.53
C GLN A 318 -21.31 -3.98 5.20
N PHE A 319 -20.61 -4.06 4.07
CA PHE A 319 -19.87 -2.96 3.51
C PHE A 319 -20.20 -2.75 2.05
N HIS A 320 -20.42 -1.50 1.69
CA HIS A 320 -20.59 -1.07 0.30
C HIS A 320 -19.85 0.24 0.06
N ASN A 321 -19.04 0.29 -1.00
CA ASN A 321 -18.49 1.56 -1.49
C ASN A 321 -18.45 1.60 -3.02
N GLU A 322 -18.59 2.79 -3.54
CA GLU A 322 -18.35 3.12 -4.94
C GLU A 322 -17.47 4.37 -5.07
N ALA A 323 -16.66 4.39 -6.13
CA ALA A 323 -15.83 5.53 -6.48
C ALA A 323 -15.83 5.75 -7.99
N VAL A 324 -15.92 7.01 -8.39
CA VAL A 324 -15.75 7.44 -9.78
C VAL A 324 -14.75 8.58 -9.81
N ILE A 325 -13.72 8.45 -10.64
CA ILE A 325 -12.70 9.47 -10.85
C ILE A 325 -12.65 9.79 -12.33
N ALA A 326 -13.06 11.00 -12.67
CA ALA A 326 -12.97 11.52 -14.05
C ALA A 326 -11.78 12.48 -14.14
N LYS A 327 -10.95 12.31 -15.17
CA LYS A 327 -9.81 13.18 -15.47
C LYS A 327 -9.95 13.72 -16.88
N LEU A 328 -9.63 14.99 -17.08
CA LEU A 328 -9.58 15.61 -18.40
C LEU A 328 -8.45 16.66 -18.46
N GLY A 329 -7.85 16.82 -19.62
CA GLY A 329 -6.77 17.79 -19.76
C GLY A 329 -5.98 17.64 -21.05
N PHE A 330 -4.74 18.11 -21.02
CA PHE A 330 -3.84 18.11 -22.16
C PHE A 330 -2.48 17.52 -21.81
N THR A 331 -1.91 16.79 -22.76
CA THR A 331 -0.55 16.25 -22.66
C THR A 331 0.27 16.64 -23.88
N GLY A 332 1.60 16.76 -23.72
CA GLY A 332 2.53 17.02 -24.80
C GLY A 332 2.37 18.39 -25.47
N LYS A 333 2.04 19.44 -24.70
CA LYS A 333 1.94 20.83 -25.19
C LYS A 333 3.22 21.63 -24.87
N THR A 334 3.50 22.64 -25.69
CA THR A 334 4.65 23.55 -25.48
C THR A 334 4.57 24.28 -24.14
N TRP A 335 3.38 24.60 -23.67
CA TRP A 335 3.11 25.31 -22.41
C TRP A 335 2.91 24.36 -21.20
N ALA A 336 2.63 23.06 -21.43
CA ALA A 336 2.52 22.04 -20.39
C ALA A 336 2.79 20.65 -20.97
N ASP A 337 3.71 19.92 -20.37
CA ASP A 337 3.88 18.50 -20.74
C ASP A 337 2.69 17.67 -20.25
N ARG A 338 2.09 18.11 -19.14
CA ARG A 338 0.83 17.57 -18.63
C ARG A 338 0.07 18.62 -17.83
N LEU A 339 -1.17 18.87 -18.18
CA LEU A 339 -2.16 19.56 -17.37
C LEU A 339 -3.41 18.71 -17.30
N MET A 340 -3.77 18.25 -16.11
CA MET A 340 -4.95 17.41 -15.88
C MET A 340 -5.80 17.98 -14.76
N PHE A 341 -7.09 18.11 -15.01
CA PHE A 341 -8.12 18.32 -14.01
C PHE A 341 -8.78 16.99 -13.69
N SER A 342 -9.03 16.73 -12.42
CA SER A 342 -9.68 15.51 -11.98
C SER A 342 -10.80 15.83 -11.00
N LEU A 343 -11.88 15.08 -11.09
CA LEU A 343 -12.99 15.10 -10.13
C LEU A 343 -13.24 13.68 -9.65
N GLY A 344 -13.01 13.43 -8.37
CA GLY A 344 -13.36 12.20 -7.69
C GLY A 344 -14.65 12.35 -6.89
N TYR A 345 -15.52 11.38 -6.99
CA TYR A 345 -16.68 11.20 -6.12
C TYR A 345 -16.65 9.81 -5.55
N THR A 346 -16.88 9.68 -4.23
CA THR A 346 -16.96 8.38 -3.56
C THR A 346 -18.13 8.39 -2.59
N HIS A 347 -18.73 7.23 -2.40
CA HIS A 347 -19.75 6.98 -1.39
C HIS A 347 -19.43 5.68 -0.66
N PHE A 348 -19.82 5.58 0.62
CA PHE A 348 -19.72 4.34 1.38
C PHE A 348 -20.88 4.19 2.39
N TYR A 349 -21.20 2.92 2.67
CA TYR A 349 -22.03 2.46 3.76
C TYR A 349 -21.30 1.32 4.48
N LYS A 350 -21.28 1.34 5.80
CA LYS A 350 -20.58 0.35 6.63
C LYS A 350 -21.39 0.08 7.89
N GLU A 351 -21.82 -1.15 8.06
CA GLU A 351 -22.30 -1.65 9.33
C GLU A 351 -21.14 -1.92 10.28
N ILE A 352 -21.36 -1.83 11.57
CA ILE A 352 -20.35 -1.98 12.60
C ILE A 352 -20.77 -3.09 13.54
N GLN A 353 -20.21 -4.28 13.33
CA GLN A 353 -20.57 -5.46 14.12
C GLN A 353 -19.94 -5.47 15.50
N THR A 354 -18.72 -4.93 15.65
CA THR A 354 -17.96 -5.03 16.90
C THR A 354 -17.40 -3.69 17.33
N GLY A 355 -17.17 -3.55 18.63
CA GLY A 355 -16.30 -2.52 19.17
C GLY A 355 -14.82 -2.79 18.86
N VAL A 356 -13.92 -2.19 19.66
CA VAL A 356 -12.48 -2.42 19.56
C VAL A 356 -12.10 -3.88 19.83
N TYR A 357 -12.89 -4.55 20.66
CA TYR A 357 -12.77 -5.97 20.98
C TYR A 357 -13.94 -6.77 20.40
N GLN A 358 -13.67 -8.04 20.08
CA GLN A 358 -14.65 -8.94 19.49
C GLN A 358 -15.83 -9.28 20.44
N GLU A 359 -15.64 -9.13 21.75
CA GLU A 359 -16.70 -9.39 22.75
C GLU A 359 -17.83 -8.35 22.72
N THR A 360 -17.56 -7.14 22.24
CA THR A 360 -18.57 -6.08 22.14
C THR A 360 -19.30 -6.20 20.81
N VAL A 361 -20.60 -6.50 20.86
CA VAL A 361 -21.44 -6.78 19.69
C VAL A 361 -22.42 -5.65 19.47
N PHE A 362 -22.54 -5.19 18.23
CA PHE A 362 -23.54 -4.24 17.79
C PHE A 362 -24.39 -4.87 16.67
N GLY A 363 -25.69 -4.67 16.71
CA GLY A 363 -26.64 -5.22 15.74
C GLY A 363 -27.27 -4.21 14.81
N GLU A 364 -27.22 -2.91 15.14
CA GLU A 364 -27.87 -1.84 14.38
C GLU A 364 -26.99 -0.60 14.19
N LYS A 365 -25.77 -0.63 14.71
CA LYS A 365 -24.83 0.48 14.55
C LYS A 365 -24.27 0.50 13.14
N PHE A 366 -24.25 1.69 12.51
CA PHE A 366 -23.71 1.86 11.17
C PHE A 366 -23.13 3.26 10.92
N ARG A 367 -22.38 3.38 9.83
CA ARG A 367 -21.77 4.63 9.33
C ARG A 367 -21.96 4.72 7.82
N HIS A 368 -22.21 5.91 7.32
CA HIS A 368 -22.22 6.17 5.88
C HIS A 368 -21.67 7.56 5.56
N GLY A 369 -21.27 7.77 4.33
CA GLY A 369 -20.73 9.05 3.93
C GLY A 369 -20.37 9.15 2.46
N TYR A 370 -19.92 10.32 2.05
CA TYR A 370 -19.44 10.58 0.71
C TYR A 370 -18.24 11.53 0.71
N SER A 371 -17.46 11.50 -0.37
CA SER A 371 -16.36 12.42 -0.57
C SER A 371 -16.41 13.01 -1.98
N LEU A 372 -16.07 14.30 -2.08
CA LEU A 372 -15.89 15.01 -3.34
C LEU A 372 -14.45 15.53 -3.40
N MET A 373 -13.71 15.19 -4.46
CA MET A 373 -12.27 15.37 -4.54
C MET A 373 -11.81 15.96 -5.88
N PRO A 374 -12.08 17.27 -6.16
CA PRO A 374 -11.48 17.95 -7.30
C PRO A 374 -9.96 18.10 -7.09
N SER A 375 -9.21 17.92 -8.18
CA SER A 375 -7.76 18.10 -8.18
C SER A 375 -7.21 18.58 -9.51
N VAL A 376 -6.02 19.16 -9.48
CA VAL A 376 -5.27 19.59 -10.67
C VAL A 376 -3.83 19.14 -10.56
N GLU A 377 -3.28 18.69 -11.70
CA GLU A 377 -1.87 18.33 -11.89
C GLU A 377 -1.31 19.16 -13.04
N TYR A 378 -0.19 19.85 -12.81
CA TYR A 378 0.56 20.56 -13.85
C TYR A 378 2.01 20.11 -13.83
N LYS A 379 2.54 19.74 -15.00
CA LYS A 379 3.96 19.40 -15.20
C LYS A 379 4.52 20.17 -16.36
N LYS A 380 5.70 20.69 -16.16
CA LYS A 380 6.47 21.38 -17.19
C LYS A 380 7.96 21.11 -17.02
N HIS A 381 8.53 20.51 -18.07
CA HIS A 381 9.96 20.34 -18.20
C HIS A 381 10.58 21.54 -18.88
N ASN A 382 11.83 21.84 -18.52
CA ASN A 382 12.52 23.00 -19.05
C ASN A 382 11.69 24.29 -18.91
N LEU A 383 11.13 24.56 -17.73
CA LEU A 383 10.14 25.60 -17.47
C LEU A 383 10.56 26.98 -17.99
N LEU A 384 11.65 27.55 -17.50
CA LEU A 384 12.19 28.85 -17.90
C LEU A 384 13.58 28.71 -18.49
N VAL A 385 14.32 27.75 -17.97
CA VAL A 385 15.68 27.43 -18.40
C VAL A 385 15.77 25.90 -18.61
N ARG A 386 16.71 25.51 -19.44
CA ARG A 386 16.96 24.08 -19.72
C ARG A 386 17.27 23.33 -18.44
N ASN A 387 16.67 22.13 -18.27
CA ASN A 387 16.84 21.23 -17.13
C ASN A 387 16.19 21.72 -15.80
N LEU A 388 15.33 22.72 -15.86
CA LEU A 388 14.50 23.13 -14.72
C LEU A 388 13.10 22.57 -14.90
N ASP A 389 12.73 21.61 -14.06
CA ASP A 389 11.44 20.90 -14.15
C ASP A 389 10.54 21.29 -12.99
N LEU A 390 9.28 21.57 -13.28
CA LEU A 390 8.25 21.94 -12.30
C LEU A 390 7.12 20.92 -12.32
N THR A 391 6.72 20.45 -11.13
CA THR A 391 5.48 19.73 -10.92
C THR A 391 4.67 20.43 -9.84
N LEU A 392 3.43 20.75 -10.14
CA LEU A 392 2.47 21.31 -9.18
C LEU A 392 1.26 20.38 -9.11
N THR A 393 0.78 20.11 -7.90
CA THR A 393 -0.51 19.48 -7.68
C THR A 393 -1.30 20.23 -6.64
N ALA A 394 -2.61 20.28 -6.81
CA ALA A 394 -3.50 20.77 -5.77
C ALA A 394 -4.77 19.92 -5.75
N ASN A 395 -5.27 19.62 -4.57
CA ASN A 395 -6.53 18.93 -4.39
C ASN A 395 -7.32 19.51 -3.22
N TYR A 396 -8.63 19.42 -3.34
CA TYR A 396 -9.58 19.75 -2.30
C TYR A 396 -10.41 18.51 -2.01
N ASN A 397 -10.44 18.08 -0.76
CA ASN A 397 -11.26 16.96 -0.34
C ASN A 397 -12.37 17.46 0.58
N HIS A 398 -13.61 17.18 0.20
CA HIS A 398 -14.78 17.41 1.04
C HIS A 398 -15.40 16.06 1.39
N ASN A 399 -15.28 15.68 2.67
CA ASN A 399 -15.78 14.41 3.16
C ASN A 399 -16.91 14.66 4.16
N PHE A 400 -18.00 13.96 3.96
CA PHE A 400 -19.12 13.91 4.88
C PHE A 400 -19.23 12.50 5.46
N THR A 401 -19.38 12.41 6.79
CA THR A 401 -19.60 11.14 7.49
C THR A 401 -20.76 11.32 8.49
N ASN A 402 -21.64 10.35 8.53
CA ASN A 402 -22.72 10.25 9.49
C ASN A 402 -22.56 8.95 10.29
N ASN A 403 -22.40 9.06 11.61
CA ASN A 403 -22.32 7.92 12.53
C ASN A 403 -23.69 7.77 13.21
N VAL A 404 -24.22 6.55 13.23
CA VAL A 404 -25.55 6.26 13.78
C VAL A 404 -25.46 5.08 14.75
N ASP A 405 -25.78 5.37 16.02
CA ASP A 405 -25.94 4.43 17.11
C ASP A 405 -27.15 4.88 17.95
N THR A 406 -28.34 4.52 17.52
CA THR A 406 -29.60 5.04 18.10
C THR A 406 -30.53 3.96 18.61
N ALA A 407 -30.19 2.68 18.43
CA ALA A 407 -30.99 1.55 18.87
C ALA A 407 -30.97 1.44 20.41
N SER A 408 -32.06 0.99 21.00
CA SER A 408 -32.14 0.62 22.42
C SER A 408 -31.90 -0.88 22.66
N ARG A 409 -31.79 -1.65 21.57
CA ARG A 409 -31.56 -3.09 21.59
C ARG A 409 -30.07 -3.37 21.75
N HIS A 410 -29.73 -4.26 22.68
CA HIS A 410 -28.36 -4.73 22.90
C HIS A 410 -28.26 -6.21 22.51
N TYR A 411 -27.40 -6.51 21.58
CA TYR A 411 -27.27 -7.81 20.93
C TYR A 411 -26.18 -8.68 21.55
N ASN A 412 -26.34 -10.00 21.44
CA ASN A 412 -25.30 -10.98 21.61
C ASN A 412 -24.91 -11.59 20.26
N TRP A 413 -23.90 -12.46 20.25
CA TRP A 413 -23.39 -13.09 19.02
C TRP A 413 -24.36 -14.10 18.36
N LEU A 414 -25.47 -14.47 19.01
CA LEU A 414 -26.54 -15.27 18.40
C LEU A 414 -27.58 -14.41 17.68
N GLY A 415 -27.45 -13.07 17.75
CA GLY A 415 -28.44 -12.14 17.24
C GLY A 415 -29.66 -11.98 18.19
N GLU A 416 -29.59 -12.57 19.39
CA GLU A 416 -30.57 -12.33 20.44
C GLU A 416 -30.34 -10.95 21.06
N TYR A 417 -31.41 -10.25 21.43
CA TYR A 417 -31.32 -8.91 21.99
C TYR A 417 -32.23 -8.73 23.20
N TYR A 418 -31.87 -7.78 24.02
CA TYR A 418 -32.73 -7.22 25.08
C TYR A 418 -32.78 -5.69 24.91
N ASP A 419 -33.89 -5.11 25.36
CA ASP A 419 -34.09 -3.67 25.41
C ASP A 419 -34.11 -3.21 26.87
N ASN A 420 -33.16 -2.38 27.26
CA ASN A 420 -33.06 -1.83 28.61
C ASN A 420 -33.57 -0.36 28.69
N GLY A 421 -34.20 0.14 27.63
CA GLY A 421 -34.69 1.50 27.52
C GLY A 421 -33.59 2.55 27.32
N VAL A 422 -32.31 2.15 27.29
CA VAL A 422 -31.17 3.06 27.05
C VAL A 422 -30.82 3.03 25.56
N ARG A 423 -30.91 4.16 24.90
CA ARG A 423 -30.63 4.31 23.48
C ARG A 423 -29.10 4.36 23.22
N GLY A 424 -28.70 3.69 22.16
CA GLY A 424 -27.32 3.54 21.74
C GLY A 424 -26.70 2.24 22.25
N GLU A 425 -26.25 1.38 21.34
CA GLU A 425 -25.63 0.08 21.69
C GLU A 425 -24.28 0.26 22.40
N GLN A 426 -23.51 1.28 22.02
CA GLN A 426 -22.31 1.72 22.72
C GLN A 426 -22.59 3.01 23.53
N ALA A 427 -23.11 4.01 22.84
CA ALA A 427 -23.55 5.31 23.41
C ALA A 427 -24.43 5.97 22.36
N TYR A 428 -25.57 6.56 22.79
CA TYR A 428 -26.45 7.25 21.86
C TYR A 428 -25.68 8.23 21.00
N GLN A 429 -25.67 8.00 19.70
CA GLN A 429 -24.96 8.84 18.76
C GLN A 429 -25.74 9.01 17.46
N ARG A 430 -25.90 10.25 17.07
CA ARG A 430 -26.31 10.66 15.74
C ARG A 430 -25.48 11.87 15.39
N SER A 431 -24.29 11.64 14.89
CA SER A 431 -23.31 12.69 14.62
C SER A 431 -23.01 12.81 13.14
N GLN A 432 -22.81 14.03 12.70
CA GLN A 432 -22.42 14.37 11.34
C GLN A 432 -21.10 15.12 11.37
N SER A 433 -20.12 14.65 10.63
CA SER A 433 -18.83 15.31 10.47
C SER A 433 -18.62 15.74 9.02
N LYS A 434 -18.22 17.01 8.85
CA LYS A 434 -17.79 17.58 7.56
C LYS A 434 -16.31 17.90 7.64
N ASN A 435 -15.50 17.16 6.89
CA ASN A 435 -14.08 17.39 6.77
C ASN A 435 -13.78 18.10 5.45
N THR A 436 -13.07 19.21 5.51
CA THR A 436 -12.52 19.85 4.33
C THR A 436 -11.01 19.88 4.41
N ASN A 437 -10.33 19.46 3.35
CA ASN A 437 -8.87 19.42 3.31
C ASN A 437 -8.34 19.96 1.98
N TRP A 438 -7.54 21.01 2.05
CA TRP A 438 -6.78 21.54 0.93
C TRP A 438 -5.35 21.04 1.01
N ASN A 439 -4.85 20.44 -0.07
CA ASN A 439 -3.46 20.08 -0.20
C ASN A 439 -2.91 20.72 -1.49
N ALA A 440 -1.74 21.29 -1.39
CA ALA A 440 -0.99 21.77 -2.55
C ALA A 440 0.47 21.30 -2.44
N THR A 441 1.02 20.80 -3.54
CA THR A 441 2.43 20.41 -3.60
C THR A 441 3.13 21.11 -4.74
N GLY A 442 4.35 21.54 -4.51
CA GLY A 442 5.23 22.10 -5.52
C GLY A 442 6.57 21.41 -5.48
N ASN A 443 7.00 20.88 -6.61
CA ASN A 443 8.30 20.24 -6.77
C ASN A 443 9.08 20.92 -7.90
N LEU A 444 10.26 21.44 -7.59
CA LEU A 444 11.16 22.10 -8.52
C LEU A 444 12.48 21.34 -8.54
N ASN A 445 12.85 20.81 -9.71
CA ASN A 445 14.10 20.09 -9.91
C ASN A 445 14.96 20.82 -10.90
N TYR A 446 16.20 21.11 -10.52
CA TYR A 446 17.18 21.71 -11.39
C TYR A 446 18.39 20.79 -11.55
N ARG A 447 18.62 20.35 -12.79
CA ARG A 447 19.79 19.54 -13.16
C ARG A 447 20.85 20.44 -13.76
N PHE A 448 22.02 20.52 -13.11
CA PHE A 448 23.16 21.29 -13.59
C PHE A 448 24.39 20.40 -13.77
N GLY A 449 25.09 20.61 -14.86
CA GLY A 449 26.05 19.64 -15.33
C GLY A 449 25.38 18.30 -15.69
N ARG A 450 26.16 17.22 -15.71
CA ARG A 450 25.65 15.88 -16.04
C ARG A 450 25.34 15.04 -14.82
N ILE A 451 25.78 15.46 -13.64
CA ILE A 451 25.82 14.61 -12.44
C ILE A 451 25.10 15.23 -11.24
N HIS A 452 24.69 16.50 -11.29
CA HIS A 452 24.15 17.22 -10.15
C HIS A 452 22.66 17.48 -10.31
N THR A 453 21.89 17.30 -9.23
CA THR A 453 20.47 17.66 -9.17
C THR A 453 20.19 18.36 -7.85
N LEU A 454 19.53 19.51 -7.90
CA LEU A 454 18.98 20.23 -6.76
C LEU A 454 17.46 20.11 -6.82
N THR A 455 16.85 19.66 -5.74
CA THR A 455 15.40 19.53 -5.62
C THR A 455 14.89 20.38 -4.48
N PHE A 456 13.95 21.27 -4.76
CA PHE A 456 13.15 21.96 -3.75
C PHE A 456 11.72 21.42 -3.81
N HIS A 457 11.16 21.09 -2.66
CA HIS A 457 9.79 20.62 -2.54
C HIS A 457 9.07 21.33 -1.40
N HIS A 458 7.79 21.63 -1.62
CA HIS A 458 6.93 22.21 -0.59
C HIS A 458 5.54 21.58 -0.63
N VAL A 459 5.03 21.22 0.54
CA VAL A 459 3.65 20.78 0.76
C VAL A 459 2.98 21.72 1.72
N ALA A 460 1.80 22.23 1.34
CA ALA A 460 0.88 22.94 2.19
C ALA A 460 -0.42 22.16 2.31
N SER A 461 -0.88 21.92 3.53
CA SER A 461 -2.14 21.26 3.83
C SER A 461 -2.94 22.06 4.86
N ASN A 462 -4.25 22.18 4.66
CA ASN A 462 -5.16 22.83 5.58
C ASN A 462 -6.42 21.98 5.73
N PHE A 463 -6.52 21.32 6.86
CA PHE A 463 -7.65 20.49 7.26
C PHE A 463 -8.57 21.26 8.22
N ARG A 464 -9.89 21.13 8.03
CA ARG A 464 -10.91 21.61 8.96
C ARG A 464 -12.03 20.58 9.08
N ARG A 465 -12.39 20.22 10.33
CA ARG A 465 -13.57 19.43 10.66
C ARG A 465 -14.57 20.30 11.40
N THR A 466 -15.83 20.23 10.97
CA THR A 466 -16.99 20.74 11.70
C THR A 466 -17.95 19.59 11.92
N SER A 467 -18.43 19.43 13.13
CA SER A 467 -19.30 18.33 13.53
C SER A 467 -20.57 18.83 14.16
N ARG A 468 -21.61 18.03 14.09
CA ARG A 468 -22.88 18.24 14.79
C ARG A 468 -23.29 16.94 15.44
N SER A 469 -23.67 16.99 16.70
CA SER A 469 -24.28 15.86 17.40
C SER A 469 -25.74 16.23 17.75
N TYR A 470 -26.60 15.24 17.62
CA TYR A 470 -28.04 15.41 17.92
C TYR A 470 -28.37 14.80 19.29
N THR A 471 -27.47 14.83 20.23
CA THR A 471 -27.60 14.30 21.60
C THR A 471 -28.25 15.30 22.57
N GLY A 472 -29.35 15.95 22.21
CA GLY A 472 -30.13 16.79 23.11
C GLY A 472 -29.59 18.23 23.28
N THR A 473 -30.37 19.08 23.87
CA THR A 473 -30.06 20.48 24.19
C THR A 473 -29.20 20.54 25.46
N SER A 474 -27.89 20.59 25.30
CA SER A 474 -26.99 20.96 26.40
C SER A 474 -26.64 22.45 26.25
N SER A 475 -26.72 23.22 27.33
CA SER A 475 -26.21 24.59 27.40
C SER A 475 -24.66 24.65 27.49
N VAL A 476 -24.00 23.51 27.57
CA VAL A 476 -22.53 23.37 27.68
C VAL A 476 -21.96 23.06 26.31
N LEU A 477 -20.88 23.77 25.91
CA LEU A 477 -20.12 23.48 24.69
C LEU A 477 -19.59 22.06 24.74
N THR A 478 -19.88 21.27 23.71
CA THR A 478 -19.36 19.93 23.54
C THR A 478 -18.12 19.95 22.62
N ALA A 479 -17.36 18.85 22.58
CA ALA A 479 -16.24 18.71 21.65
C ALA A 479 -16.67 18.84 20.16
N PHE A 480 -17.95 18.62 19.86
CA PHE A 480 -18.52 18.75 18.51
C PHE A 480 -18.69 20.21 18.07
N ASP A 481 -18.93 21.12 19.00
CA ASP A 481 -19.23 22.52 18.69
C ASP A 481 -17.99 23.34 18.32
N ILE A 482 -16.80 22.84 18.69
CA ILE A 482 -15.52 23.51 18.45
C ILE A 482 -14.93 23.00 17.13
N PRO A 483 -14.69 23.85 16.13
CA PRO A 483 -14.02 23.45 14.91
C PRO A 483 -12.60 22.91 15.16
N LYS A 484 -12.26 21.82 14.44
CA LYS A 484 -10.95 21.19 14.52
C LYS A 484 -10.16 21.57 13.27
N VAL A 485 -9.00 22.22 13.46
CA VAL A 485 -8.18 22.74 12.35
C VAL A 485 -6.75 22.26 12.49
N THR A 486 -6.18 21.78 11.38
CA THR A 486 -4.74 21.49 11.27
C THR A 486 -4.19 22.10 10.00
N ARG A 487 -3.14 22.89 10.13
CA ARG A 487 -2.40 23.46 8.98
C ARG A 487 -0.98 22.93 9.03
N LYS A 488 -0.56 22.24 7.97
CA LYS A 488 0.80 21.70 7.84
C LYS A 488 1.52 22.36 6.68
N ASN A 489 2.77 22.70 6.90
CA ASN A 489 3.71 23.15 5.87
C ASN A 489 5.01 22.35 6.02
N ILE A 490 5.40 21.64 4.96
CA ILE A 490 6.62 20.84 4.94
C ILE A 490 7.44 21.31 3.75
N SER A 491 8.60 21.87 4.01
CA SER A 491 9.55 22.32 2.98
C SER A 491 10.79 21.43 3.02
N GLY A 492 11.30 21.06 1.87
CA GLY A 492 12.50 20.25 1.77
C GLY A 492 13.42 20.70 0.65
N LEU A 493 14.72 20.61 0.90
CA LEU A 493 15.77 20.83 -0.07
C LEU A 493 16.70 19.64 -0.10
N SER A 494 16.98 19.11 -1.29
CA SER A 494 17.95 18.03 -1.46
C SER A 494 18.94 18.34 -2.57
N TYR A 495 20.17 17.90 -2.35
CA TYR A 495 21.22 17.88 -3.35
C TYR A 495 21.64 16.44 -3.60
N ARG A 496 21.59 16.03 -4.86
CA ARG A 496 21.96 14.70 -5.31
C ARG A 496 23.12 14.78 -6.30
N VAL A 497 24.03 13.83 -6.20
CA VAL A 497 25.16 13.66 -7.11
C VAL A 497 25.20 12.22 -7.63
N VAL A 498 25.41 12.07 -8.96
CA VAL A 498 25.53 10.78 -9.66
C VAL A 498 26.79 10.82 -10.54
N PRO A 499 28.00 10.68 -9.94
CA PRO A 499 29.26 10.84 -10.70
C PRO A 499 29.52 9.69 -11.68
N SER A 500 28.97 8.51 -11.40
CA SER A 500 29.11 7.32 -12.23
C SER A 500 27.95 6.36 -12.01
N GLU A 501 27.86 5.33 -12.83
CA GLU A 501 26.91 4.22 -12.61
C GLU A 501 27.22 3.40 -11.34
N LYS A 502 28.45 3.52 -10.80
CA LYS A 502 28.87 2.77 -9.62
C LYS A 502 28.33 3.33 -8.32
N TRP A 503 28.07 4.63 -8.23
CA TRP A 503 27.57 5.20 -7.00
C TRP A 503 26.78 6.50 -7.21
N ASN A 504 25.85 6.72 -6.32
CA ASN A 504 25.16 7.99 -6.18
C ASN A 504 24.91 8.30 -4.71
N ALA A 505 24.79 9.58 -4.41
CA ALA A 505 24.51 10.05 -3.06
C ALA A 505 23.54 11.23 -3.08
N SER A 506 22.78 11.38 -2.01
CA SER A 506 21.88 12.50 -1.77
C SER A 506 22.00 12.97 -0.34
N VAL A 507 22.02 14.29 -0.13
CA VAL A 507 21.92 14.93 1.18
C VAL A 507 20.72 15.86 1.18
N PHE A 508 20.03 16.00 2.31
CA PHE A 508 18.81 16.78 2.35
C PHE A 508 18.48 17.34 3.74
N GLY A 509 17.69 18.41 3.74
CA GLY A 509 17.07 18.99 4.93
C GLY A 509 15.57 19.20 4.72
N LYS A 510 14.81 19.06 5.80
CA LYS A 510 13.35 19.26 5.83
C LYS A 510 12.97 20.18 6.98
N HIS A 511 12.07 21.12 6.73
CA HIS A 511 11.45 21.93 7.75
C HIS A 511 9.98 21.56 7.88
N TYR A 512 9.54 21.28 9.10
CA TYR A 512 8.18 20.93 9.45
C TYR A 512 7.56 22.05 10.26
N HIS A 513 6.34 22.45 9.90
CA HIS A 513 5.55 23.43 10.64
C HIS A 513 4.10 22.98 10.68
N GLN A 514 3.53 22.90 11.88
CA GLN A 514 2.13 22.52 12.08
C GLN A 514 1.46 23.45 13.09
N PHE A 515 0.30 23.98 12.71
CA PHE A 515 -0.63 24.65 13.59
C PHE A 515 -1.85 23.76 13.80
N ASN A 516 -2.25 23.57 15.06
CA ASN A 516 -3.43 22.81 15.45
C ASN A 516 -4.35 23.69 16.29
N GLN A 517 -5.66 23.56 16.06
CA GLN A 517 -6.71 24.21 16.84
C GLN A 517 -7.84 23.20 17.05
N GLY A 518 -8.34 23.08 18.28
CA GLY A 518 -9.40 22.12 18.56
C GLY A 518 -9.82 22.08 20.03
N PRO A 519 -10.79 21.23 20.36
CA PRO A 519 -11.34 21.09 21.69
C PRO A 519 -10.37 20.42 22.67
N VAL A 520 -10.29 20.96 23.87
CA VAL A 520 -9.65 20.34 25.03
C VAL A 520 -10.60 20.38 26.19
N SER A 521 -10.80 19.24 26.86
CA SER A 521 -11.58 19.22 28.10
C SER A 521 -10.83 19.95 29.21
N THR A 522 -11.52 20.76 29.98
CA THR A 522 -11.01 21.41 31.17
C THR A 522 -11.36 20.64 32.44
N SER A 523 -12.14 19.57 32.30
CA SER A 523 -12.48 18.67 33.43
C SER A 523 -11.35 17.69 33.73
N SER A 524 -11.19 17.35 34.99
CA SER A 524 -10.13 16.42 35.47
C SER A 524 -10.28 15.00 34.93
N ASP A 525 -11.49 14.60 34.58
CA ASP A 525 -11.82 13.31 34.00
C ASP A 525 -11.68 13.27 32.47
N GLY A 526 -11.34 14.41 31.84
CA GLY A 526 -11.19 14.53 30.39
C GLY A 526 -12.51 14.62 29.62
N VAL A 527 -13.66 14.70 30.28
CA VAL A 527 -15.00 14.74 29.71
C VAL A 527 -15.77 15.98 30.15
N GLY A 528 -16.45 16.65 29.21
CA GLY A 528 -17.23 17.86 29.48
C GLY A 528 -16.39 19.13 29.58
N ASN A 529 -17.06 20.28 29.59
CA ASN A 529 -16.48 21.62 29.68
C ASN A 529 -15.28 21.83 28.74
N TYR A 530 -15.52 21.85 27.44
CA TYR A 530 -14.50 22.01 26.41
C TYR A 530 -14.17 23.48 26.17
N GLN A 531 -12.90 23.74 25.95
CA GLN A 531 -12.40 25.02 25.46
C GLN A 531 -11.57 24.83 24.18
N ASN A 532 -11.47 25.90 23.39
CA ASN A 532 -10.63 25.89 22.20
C ASN A 532 -9.15 26.06 22.61
N MET A 533 -8.30 25.15 22.12
CA MET A 533 -6.85 25.22 22.30
C MET A 533 -6.16 25.41 20.94
N GLU A 534 -5.10 26.22 20.94
CA GLU A 534 -4.22 26.42 19.79
C GLU A 534 -2.80 25.99 20.13
N LYS A 535 -2.14 25.28 19.21
CA LYS A 535 -0.76 24.82 19.38
C LYS A 535 0.00 24.89 18.08
N THR A 536 1.17 25.47 18.10
CA THR A 536 2.09 25.51 16.95
C THR A 536 3.35 24.74 17.26
N VAL A 537 3.82 23.96 16.28
CA VAL A 537 5.04 23.16 16.38
C VAL A 537 5.88 23.37 15.13
N SER A 538 7.20 23.55 15.33
CA SER A 538 8.20 23.60 14.24
C SER A 538 9.38 22.69 14.57
N ALA A 539 9.91 22.01 13.52
CA ALA A 539 11.05 21.14 13.66
C ALA A 539 11.89 21.09 12.39
N TRP A 540 13.18 20.74 12.55
CA TRP A 540 14.11 20.56 11.45
C TRP A 540 14.63 19.12 11.41
N GLY A 541 14.42 18.44 10.29
CA GLY A 541 14.98 17.14 9.96
C GLY A 541 16.09 17.25 8.92
N TYR A 542 16.95 16.25 8.88
CA TYR A 542 18.03 16.17 7.89
C TYR A 542 18.44 14.72 7.68
N GLY A 543 19.03 14.45 6.53
CA GLY A 543 19.45 13.09 6.22
C GLY A 543 20.39 13.00 5.03
N ALA A 544 20.86 11.78 4.82
CA ALA A 544 21.69 11.39 3.71
C ALA A 544 21.38 9.98 3.26
N ALA A 545 21.50 9.72 1.97
CA ALA A 545 21.36 8.38 1.40
C ALA A 545 22.44 8.17 0.33
N GLY A 546 22.92 6.94 0.22
CA GLY A 546 23.93 6.59 -0.78
C GLY A 546 23.79 5.16 -1.25
N THR A 547 24.14 4.96 -2.51
CA THR A 547 24.20 3.66 -3.17
C THR A 547 25.58 3.45 -3.75
N TYR A 548 26.13 2.26 -3.57
CA TYR A 548 27.39 1.84 -4.13
C TYR A 548 27.31 0.42 -4.69
N TYR A 549 27.71 0.22 -5.93
CA TYR A 549 27.87 -1.08 -6.55
C TYR A 549 29.27 -1.61 -6.25
N ILE A 550 29.37 -2.54 -5.29
CA ILE A 550 30.63 -3.16 -4.82
C ILE A 550 31.24 -3.96 -5.96
N TYR A 551 30.40 -4.74 -6.63
CA TYR A 551 30.79 -5.53 -7.79
C TYR A 551 29.56 -5.66 -8.70
N LYS A 552 29.70 -5.41 -10.00
CA LYS A 552 28.66 -5.48 -11.06
C LYS A 552 27.21 -5.34 -10.55
N GLU A 553 26.63 -6.42 -10.03
CA GLU A 553 25.24 -6.54 -9.62
C GLU A 553 25.07 -6.56 -8.08
N LEU A 554 26.18 -6.50 -7.33
CA LEU A 554 26.16 -6.42 -5.86
C LEU A 554 26.07 -4.95 -5.43
N GLN A 555 24.90 -4.56 -4.97
CA GLN A 555 24.57 -3.19 -4.58
C GLN A 555 24.46 -3.08 -3.06
N ALA A 556 25.14 -2.11 -2.48
CA ALA A 556 24.95 -1.68 -1.09
C ALA A 556 24.29 -0.30 -1.04
N LYS A 557 23.34 -0.14 -0.13
CA LYS A 557 22.69 1.15 0.16
C LYS A 557 22.77 1.44 1.65
N VAL A 558 23.06 2.69 1.99
CA VAL A 558 23.03 3.19 3.36
C VAL A 558 22.22 4.47 3.36
N SER A 559 21.33 4.61 4.32
CA SER A 559 20.60 5.86 4.50
C SER A 559 20.37 6.18 5.98
N TYR A 560 20.46 7.47 6.31
CA TYR A 560 20.19 8.00 7.63
C TYR A 560 19.30 9.23 7.53
N GLU A 561 18.34 9.35 8.45
CA GLU A 561 17.50 10.54 8.58
C GLU A 561 17.16 10.79 10.05
N LYS A 562 17.34 12.03 10.50
CA LYS A 562 16.60 12.55 11.64
C LYS A 562 15.29 13.10 11.12
N ALA A 563 14.21 12.34 11.33
CA ALA A 563 12.88 12.65 10.84
C ALA A 563 11.94 13.03 11.98
N TYR A 564 10.92 13.81 11.64
CA TYR A 564 9.82 14.15 12.55
C TYR A 564 8.50 13.70 11.93
N ARG A 565 7.61 13.14 12.76
CA ARG A 565 6.23 12.86 12.40
C ARG A 565 5.30 13.78 13.18
N LEU A 566 4.53 14.53 12.43
CA LEU A 566 3.50 15.39 12.99
C LEU A 566 2.25 14.57 13.34
N PRO A 567 1.55 14.85 14.46
CA PRO A 567 0.29 14.19 14.76
C PRO A 567 -0.72 14.37 13.63
N THR A 568 -1.46 13.32 13.32
CA THR A 568 -2.55 13.37 12.33
C THR A 568 -3.80 14.00 12.92
N THR A 569 -4.77 14.34 12.06
CA THR A 569 -6.05 14.89 12.47
C THR A 569 -6.85 13.93 13.34
N ASP A 570 -6.78 12.63 13.06
CA ASP A 570 -7.49 11.62 13.85
C ASP A 570 -6.81 11.37 15.20
N GLU A 571 -5.49 11.43 15.28
CA GLU A 571 -4.75 11.37 16.55
C GLU A 571 -5.04 12.58 17.44
N LEU A 572 -5.19 13.78 16.84
CA LEU A 572 -5.48 15.00 17.58
C LEU A 572 -6.95 15.11 17.99
N PHE A 573 -7.87 14.65 17.14
CA PHE A 573 -9.31 14.97 17.29
C PHE A 573 -10.23 13.74 17.36
N GLY A 574 -9.68 12.54 17.17
CA GLY A 574 -10.45 11.30 17.08
C GLY A 574 -11.28 11.19 15.79
N ASP A 575 -12.07 10.14 15.70
CA ASP A 575 -13.01 9.88 14.60
C ASP A 575 -14.47 10.20 14.97
N GLU A 576 -14.70 10.61 16.22
CA GLU A 576 -16.00 10.90 16.81
C GLU A 576 -16.90 9.67 16.96
N ASP A 577 -16.31 8.48 17.02
CA ASP A 577 -17.01 7.21 17.22
C ASP A 577 -16.21 6.28 18.17
N LEU A 578 -15.22 5.59 17.68
CA LEU A 578 -14.44 4.61 18.43
C LEU A 578 -13.09 5.15 18.92
N GLU A 579 -12.63 6.27 18.38
CA GLU A 579 -11.33 6.88 18.67
C GLU A 579 -11.46 8.23 19.36
N ALA A 580 -10.84 8.38 20.50
CA ALA A 580 -10.70 9.66 21.20
C ALA A 580 -9.34 10.30 20.85
N GLY A 581 -9.36 11.52 20.34
CA GLY A 581 -8.16 12.28 20.02
C GLY A 581 -7.54 12.93 21.25
N LYS A 582 -6.27 13.35 21.11
CA LYS A 582 -5.54 14.12 22.11
C LYS A 582 -4.82 15.31 21.48
N THR A 583 -5.33 16.50 21.71
CA THR A 583 -4.90 17.74 21.02
C THR A 583 -3.53 18.26 21.48
N ASP A 584 -3.01 17.81 22.61
CA ASP A 584 -1.71 18.20 23.16
C ASP A 584 -0.54 17.29 22.73
N LEU A 585 -0.78 16.36 21.79
CA LEU A 585 0.26 15.49 21.28
C LEU A 585 1.47 16.27 20.73
N ARG A 586 2.66 15.77 21.06
CA ARG A 586 3.93 16.27 20.52
C ARG A 586 4.32 15.48 19.27
N PRO A 587 5.03 16.10 18.32
CA PRO A 587 5.62 15.37 17.20
C PRO A 587 6.59 14.30 17.69
N GLU A 588 6.49 13.13 17.06
CA GLU A 588 7.53 12.11 17.21
C GLU A 588 8.81 12.58 16.55
N ASN A 589 9.94 12.23 17.12
CA ASN A 589 11.23 12.42 16.48
C ASN A 589 12.02 11.11 16.47
N SER A 590 12.55 10.76 15.29
CA SER A 590 13.19 9.47 15.09
C SER A 590 14.54 9.62 14.39
N HIS A 591 15.54 8.89 14.88
CA HIS A 591 16.78 8.64 14.16
C HIS A 591 16.64 7.31 13.40
N ASN A 592 16.59 7.37 12.10
CA ASN A 592 16.39 6.24 11.21
C ASN A 592 17.68 5.89 10.49
N LEU A 593 18.19 4.67 10.68
CA LEU A 593 19.32 4.12 9.95
C LEU A 593 18.88 2.86 9.20
N ASN A 594 19.19 2.80 7.92
CA ASN A 594 18.97 1.63 7.08
C ASN A 594 20.28 1.23 6.41
N PHE A 595 20.51 -0.07 6.37
CA PHE A 595 21.52 -0.71 5.54
C PHE A 595 20.82 -1.76 4.67
N ASN A 596 21.11 -1.77 3.38
CA ASN A 596 20.56 -2.74 2.44
C ASN A 596 21.67 -3.28 1.54
N LEU A 597 21.70 -4.58 1.37
CA LEU A 597 22.57 -5.27 0.43
C LEU A 597 21.71 -6.10 -0.51
N SER A 598 21.86 -5.92 -1.80
CA SER A 598 21.13 -6.68 -2.81
C SER A 598 22.05 -7.17 -3.92
N TYR A 599 21.73 -8.36 -4.41
CA TYR A 599 22.44 -9.01 -5.52
C TYR A 599 21.42 -9.58 -6.49
N GLY A 600 21.55 -9.28 -7.77
CA GLY A 600 20.67 -9.79 -8.81
C GLY A 600 21.50 -10.29 -9.99
N HIS A 601 21.42 -11.57 -10.32
CA HIS A 601 22.19 -12.17 -11.40
C HIS A 601 21.32 -13.07 -12.28
N SER A 602 21.58 -13.03 -13.59
CA SER A 602 20.93 -13.91 -14.56
C SER A 602 21.96 -14.78 -15.25
N PHE A 603 21.79 -16.09 -15.17
CA PHE A 603 22.66 -17.07 -15.80
C PHE A 603 21.84 -18.03 -16.66
N GLY A 604 21.96 -17.88 -17.97
CA GLY A 604 21.18 -18.63 -18.95
C GLY A 604 19.67 -18.38 -18.81
N LYS A 605 18.91 -19.42 -18.41
CA LYS A 605 17.46 -19.33 -18.17
C LYS A 605 17.10 -19.01 -16.71
N HIS A 606 18.08 -18.92 -15.84
CA HIS A 606 17.91 -18.72 -14.42
C HIS A 606 18.14 -17.26 -14.05
N GLY A 607 17.28 -16.70 -13.23
CA GLY A 607 17.46 -15.40 -12.59
C GLY A 607 17.38 -15.55 -11.07
N LEU A 608 18.35 -15.03 -10.37
CA LEU A 608 18.40 -15.00 -8.91
C LEU A 608 18.44 -13.56 -8.43
N TYR A 609 17.63 -13.22 -7.45
CA TYR A 609 17.69 -11.96 -6.72
C TYR A 609 17.65 -12.24 -5.22
N ALA A 610 18.64 -11.71 -4.51
CA ALA A 610 18.72 -11.78 -3.06
C ALA A 610 18.86 -10.38 -2.48
N GLU A 611 18.18 -10.12 -1.38
CA GLU A 611 18.21 -8.84 -0.67
C GLU A 611 18.25 -9.09 0.83
N ALA A 612 19.09 -8.36 1.54
CA ALA A 612 19.11 -8.31 3.00
C ALA A 612 19.12 -6.85 3.45
N SER A 613 18.22 -6.51 4.35
CA SER A 613 18.12 -5.17 4.95
C SER A 613 18.27 -5.25 6.45
N TYR A 614 18.98 -4.32 7.03
CA TYR A 614 19.01 -4.08 8.47
C TYR A 614 18.48 -2.68 8.77
N ILE A 615 17.67 -2.57 9.80
CA ILE A 615 17.06 -1.32 10.25
C ILE A 615 17.35 -1.05 11.72
N TYR A 616 17.57 0.21 12.03
CA TYR A 616 17.63 0.73 13.40
C TYR A 616 16.83 2.02 13.49
N ARG A 617 15.96 2.10 14.48
CA ARG A 617 15.12 3.27 14.77
C ARG A 617 15.24 3.61 16.25
N ASP A 618 15.41 4.89 16.56
CA ASP A 618 15.42 5.43 17.90
C ASP A 618 14.43 6.59 17.95
N THR A 619 13.20 6.30 18.45
CA THR A 619 12.07 7.23 18.36
C THR A 619 11.68 7.72 19.75
N LYS A 620 11.65 9.03 19.92
CA LYS A 620 11.15 9.73 21.11
C LYS A 620 9.78 10.32 20.87
N ASP A 621 9.02 10.53 21.95
CA ASP A 621 7.63 11.01 21.89
C ASP A 621 6.73 10.16 20.97
N TYR A 622 7.00 8.85 20.92
CA TYR A 622 6.27 7.89 20.07
C TYR A 622 4.77 7.96 20.36
N ILE A 623 3.96 8.20 19.33
CA ILE A 623 2.50 8.25 19.46
C ILE A 623 1.96 6.84 19.30
N LYS A 624 1.45 6.28 20.39
CA LYS A 624 0.80 4.97 20.40
C LYS A 624 -0.70 5.12 20.60
N ARG A 625 -1.44 4.19 20.02
CA ARG A 625 -2.84 3.96 20.33
C ARG A 625 -2.94 3.03 21.53
N GLY A 626 -3.58 3.52 22.55
CA GLY A 626 -3.93 2.76 23.75
C GLY A 626 -5.44 2.52 23.82
N PHE A 627 -5.90 2.07 24.99
CA PHE A 627 -7.32 1.89 25.28
C PHE A 627 -7.73 2.79 26.42
N GLY A 628 -8.81 3.52 26.24
CA GLY A 628 -9.53 4.28 27.24
C GLY A 628 -10.83 3.57 27.63
N LYS A 629 -11.29 3.80 28.83
CA LYS A 629 -12.58 3.33 29.32
C LYS A 629 -13.29 4.48 30.03
N ASN A 630 -14.51 4.75 29.65
CA ASN A 630 -15.41 5.69 30.34
C ASN A 630 -16.71 4.95 30.68
N GLY A 631 -16.91 4.62 31.95
CA GLY A 631 -17.99 3.75 32.38
C GLY A 631 -17.89 2.37 31.71
N THR A 632 -18.89 1.99 30.95
CA THR A 632 -18.93 0.74 30.14
C THR A 632 -18.35 0.92 28.75
N THR A 633 -18.17 2.17 28.27
CA THR A 633 -17.72 2.47 26.91
C THR A 633 -16.20 2.34 26.79
N GLN A 634 -15.75 1.57 25.82
CA GLN A 634 -14.32 1.39 25.49
C GLN A 634 -14.03 2.14 24.19
N PHE A 635 -12.91 2.85 24.15
CA PHE A 635 -12.47 3.60 22.96
C PHE A 635 -10.94 3.55 22.82
N GLY A 636 -10.48 3.77 21.61
CA GLY A 636 -9.05 3.99 21.36
C GLY A 636 -8.65 5.39 21.82
N ILE A 637 -7.49 5.55 22.42
CA ILE A 637 -6.92 6.85 22.80
C ILE A 637 -5.48 6.95 22.33
N TYR A 638 -5.07 8.14 21.89
CA TYR A 638 -3.71 8.39 21.46
C TYR A 638 -2.92 9.11 22.56
N GLU A 639 -1.67 8.67 22.76
CA GLU A 639 -0.77 9.29 23.74
C GLU A 639 0.69 9.27 23.26
N ASN A 640 1.48 10.27 23.67
CA ASN A 640 2.92 10.19 23.52
C ASN A 640 3.47 9.19 24.54
N HIS A 641 4.08 8.12 24.05
CA HIS A 641 4.87 7.20 24.83
C HIS A 641 6.35 7.57 24.67
N GLY A 642 7.06 7.76 25.77
CA GLY A 642 8.38 8.40 25.79
C GLY A 642 9.36 7.92 24.72
N HIS A 643 10.00 6.76 24.93
CA HIS A 643 11.10 6.30 24.10
C HIS A 643 10.90 4.87 23.59
N VAL A 644 10.98 4.68 22.26
CA VAL A 644 10.83 3.38 21.61
C VAL A 644 12.02 3.12 20.70
N LYS A 645 12.58 1.91 20.75
CA LYS A 645 13.62 1.44 19.81
C LYS A 645 13.12 0.27 18.99
N THR A 646 13.36 0.35 17.70
CA THR A 646 13.08 -0.73 16.75
C THR A 646 14.39 -1.19 16.11
N LYS A 647 14.63 -2.50 16.12
CA LYS A 647 15.75 -3.15 15.44
C LYS A 647 15.22 -4.31 14.65
N GLY A 648 15.74 -4.50 13.45
CA GLY A 648 15.26 -5.61 12.66
C GLY A 648 16.08 -5.89 11.43
N TYR A 649 15.79 -7.04 10.84
CA TYR A 649 16.31 -7.42 9.55
C TYR A 649 15.22 -8.08 8.70
N THR A 650 15.36 -7.87 7.41
CA THR A 650 14.50 -8.48 6.38
C THR A 650 15.41 -9.17 5.37
N VAL A 651 15.09 -10.41 5.03
CA VAL A 651 15.77 -11.18 3.99
C VAL A 651 14.77 -11.58 2.94
N SER A 652 15.07 -11.33 1.67
CA SER A 652 14.23 -11.70 0.53
C SER A 652 15.06 -12.46 -0.49
N LEU A 653 14.48 -13.54 -1.02
CA LEU A 653 15.07 -14.34 -2.09
C LEU A 653 14.03 -14.53 -3.18
N ARG A 654 14.40 -14.27 -4.43
CA ARG A 654 13.58 -14.53 -5.61
C ARG A 654 14.36 -15.31 -6.64
N TYR A 655 13.71 -16.30 -7.20
CA TYR A 655 14.25 -17.15 -8.25
C TYR A 655 13.25 -17.24 -9.41
N ASN A 656 13.77 -17.02 -10.61
CA ASN A 656 13.00 -17.15 -11.84
C ASN A 656 13.66 -18.20 -12.72
N PHE A 657 12.89 -19.10 -13.31
CA PHE A 657 13.35 -20.00 -14.33
C PHE A 657 12.65 -19.74 -15.65
N SER A 658 13.39 -19.14 -16.60
CA SER A 658 12.82 -18.73 -17.88
C SER A 658 11.56 -17.85 -17.68
N HIS A 659 10.48 -18.13 -18.41
CA HIS A 659 9.20 -17.43 -18.34
C HIS A 659 8.09 -18.27 -17.71
N TRP A 660 8.39 -19.49 -17.25
CA TRP A 660 7.34 -20.39 -16.81
C TRP A 660 7.33 -20.64 -15.30
N PHE A 661 8.38 -20.30 -14.58
CA PHE A 661 8.43 -20.48 -13.13
C PHE A 661 9.04 -19.24 -12.45
N ASN A 662 8.38 -18.77 -11.41
CA ASN A 662 8.84 -17.71 -10.53
C ASN A 662 8.53 -18.13 -9.09
N MET A 663 9.47 -17.96 -8.20
CA MET A 663 9.32 -18.23 -6.78
C MET A 663 9.98 -17.12 -5.98
N GLY A 664 9.31 -16.65 -4.92
CA GLY A 664 9.85 -15.64 -4.02
C GLY A 664 9.53 -15.92 -2.58
N GLY A 665 10.40 -15.51 -1.68
CA GLY A 665 10.15 -15.58 -0.26
C GLY A 665 10.79 -14.43 0.48
N THR A 666 10.15 -14.00 1.55
CA THR A 666 10.63 -12.92 2.42
C THR A 666 10.43 -13.32 3.88
N TYR A 667 11.46 -13.13 4.68
CA TYR A 667 11.42 -13.29 6.13
C TYR A 667 11.75 -11.98 6.82
N ASN A 668 10.96 -11.62 7.82
CA ASN A 668 11.08 -10.39 8.59
C ASN A 668 11.20 -10.71 10.08
N ASN A 669 12.19 -10.13 10.73
CA ASN A 669 12.33 -10.16 12.19
C ASN A 669 12.60 -8.73 12.68
N ILE A 670 11.57 -8.08 13.24
CA ILE A 670 11.59 -6.67 13.58
C ILE A 670 11.07 -6.50 15.01
N ASP A 671 11.96 -6.17 15.92
CA ASP A 671 11.69 -6.09 17.36
C ASP A 671 11.57 -4.64 17.79
N THR A 672 10.37 -4.26 18.24
CA THR A 672 10.03 -2.90 18.69
C THR A 672 9.78 -2.91 20.19
N ARG A 673 10.63 -2.19 20.97
CA ARG A 673 10.60 -2.21 22.42
C ARG A 673 10.49 -0.84 23.03
N ASN A 674 9.82 -0.80 24.19
CA ASN A 674 9.82 0.35 25.07
C ASN A 674 11.23 0.57 25.68
N HIS A 675 11.74 1.77 25.53
CA HIS A 675 12.98 2.22 26.15
C HIS A 675 12.77 3.39 27.14
N GLU A 676 11.52 3.70 27.49
CA GLU A 676 11.22 4.61 28.59
C GLU A 676 11.47 3.89 29.90
N ARG A 677 12.51 4.35 30.61
CA ARG A 677 12.98 3.65 31.82
C ARG A 677 12.13 3.95 33.03
N TYR A 678 11.66 5.19 33.18
CA TYR A 678 10.95 5.64 34.37
C TYR A 678 9.48 5.88 34.07
N VAL A 679 8.64 5.78 35.09
CA VAL A 679 7.20 6.10 34.97
C VAL A 679 7.04 7.60 34.71
N THR A 680 6.13 7.95 33.78
CA THR A 680 5.82 9.34 33.45
C THR A 680 5.33 10.10 34.69
N GLY A 681 5.83 11.32 34.91
CA GLY A 681 5.42 12.15 36.06
C GLY A 681 6.54 12.47 37.09
N GLY A 682 7.81 12.24 36.73
CA GLY A 682 8.97 12.63 37.54
C GLY A 682 9.33 11.65 38.65
N SER A 683 8.69 10.49 38.67
CA SER A 683 9.06 9.38 39.55
C SER A 683 10.36 8.70 39.09
N LEU A 684 11.29 8.41 40.01
CA LEU A 684 12.47 7.57 39.76
C LEU A 684 12.13 6.06 39.74
N GLN A 685 10.84 5.70 39.79
CA GLN A 685 10.40 4.32 39.72
C GLN A 685 10.58 3.79 38.30
N GLU A 686 11.28 2.66 38.18
CA GLU A 686 11.45 1.99 36.89
C GLU A 686 10.12 1.45 36.36
N SER A 687 9.85 1.74 35.11
CA SER A 687 8.63 1.29 34.41
C SER A 687 8.64 -0.24 34.26
N VAL A 688 7.58 -0.90 34.68
CA VAL A 688 7.37 -2.35 34.49
C VAL A 688 7.38 -2.76 33.02
N THR A 689 7.16 -1.78 32.11
CA THR A 689 7.18 -2.00 30.64
C THR A 689 8.57 -1.76 30.01
N TYR A 690 9.58 -1.35 30.82
CA TYR A 690 10.92 -1.10 30.30
C TYR A 690 11.51 -2.34 29.62
N LYS A 691 12.04 -2.18 28.40
CA LYS A 691 12.56 -3.23 27.51
C LYS A 691 11.53 -4.28 27.06
N LYS A 692 10.26 -4.13 27.39
CA LYS A 692 9.20 -5.01 26.87
C LYS A 692 8.82 -4.63 25.45
N ARG A 693 8.34 -5.61 24.67
CA ARG A 693 7.79 -5.36 23.33
C ARG A 693 6.55 -4.50 23.41
N LEU A 694 6.38 -3.62 22.42
CA LEU A 694 5.13 -2.90 22.26
C LEU A 694 3.98 -3.88 22.00
N PRO A 695 2.81 -3.64 22.63
CA PRO A 695 1.65 -4.50 22.45
C PRO A 695 1.10 -4.46 21.03
N ASN A 696 0.43 -5.55 20.65
CA ASN A 696 -0.30 -5.68 19.39
C ASN A 696 0.55 -5.39 18.14
N ILE A 697 1.85 -5.76 18.14
CA ILE A 697 2.77 -5.60 17.00
C ILE A 697 3.43 -6.94 16.69
N PRO A 698 3.14 -7.55 15.52
CA PRO A 698 3.85 -8.73 15.04
C PRO A 698 5.34 -8.43 14.82
N TYR A 699 6.22 -9.28 15.32
CA TYR A 699 7.67 -9.06 15.23
C TYR A 699 8.40 -10.06 14.33
N ARG A 700 7.79 -11.22 14.04
CA ARG A 700 8.30 -12.21 13.10
C ARG A 700 7.21 -12.62 12.13
N TYR A 701 7.45 -12.51 10.85
CA TYR A 701 6.52 -12.94 9.82
C TYR A 701 7.25 -13.21 8.51
N ALA A 702 6.66 -14.08 7.69
CA ALA A 702 7.21 -14.46 6.41
C ALA A 702 6.11 -14.61 5.35
N ASN A 703 6.50 -14.46 4.11
CA ASN A 703 5.68 -14.83 2.96
C ASN A 703 6.48 -15.69 1.98
N LEU A 704 5.77 -16.51 1.24
CA LEU A 704 6.30 -17.27 0.13
C LEU A 704 5.28 -17.20 -1.02
N ASP A 705 5.76 -16.97 -2.22
CA ASP A 705 4.97 -17.04 -3.44
C ASP A 705 5.65 -17.94 -4.48
N ALA A 706 4.86 -18.66 -5.27
CA ALA A 706 5.33 -19.44 -6.40
C ALA A 706 4.30 -19.38 -7.53
N THR A 707 4.75 -19.06 -8.73
CA THR A 707 3.89 -18.96 -9.91
C THR A 707 4.44 -19.83 -11.04
N PHE A 708 3.56 -20.67 -11.59
CA PHE A 708 3.81 -21.41 -12.82
C PHE A 708 3.00 -20.76 -13.94
N THR A 709 3.64 -20.55 -15.10
CA THR A 709 3.02 -19.88 -16.25
C THR A 709 3.24 -20.70 -17.52
N TRP A 710 2.15 -21.16 -18.13
CA TRP A 710 2.17 -21.87 -19.41
C TRP A 710 1.65 -20.95 -20.50
N ARG A 711 2.54 -20.55 -21.42
CA ARG A 711 2.18 -19.72 -22.58
C ARG A 711 1.76 -20.59 -23.74
N ASN A 712 0.80 -20.07 -24.54
CA ASN A 712 0.23 -20.75 -25.70
C ASN A 712 -0.48 -22.09 -25.35
N LEU A 713 -1.00 -22.20 -24.12
CA LEU A 713 -1.76 -23.37 -23.70
C LEU A 713 -3.10 -23.41 -24.45
N PHE A 714 -3.40 -24.54 -25.11
CA PHE A 714 -4.55 -24.83 -25.99
C PHE A 714 -4.62 -23.98 -27.27
N ALA A 715 -4.15 -22.72 -27.30
CA ALA A 715 -4.11 -21.89 -28.49
C ALA A 715 -3.01 -20.80 -28.37
N LYS A 716 -2.51 -20.31 -29.51
CA LYS A 716 -1.51 -19.24 -29.58
C LYS A 716 -2.05 -17.95 -28.95
N GLY A 717 -1.25 -17.34 -28.11
CA GLY A 717 -1.61 -16.11 -27.37
C GLY A 717 -2.43 -16.35 -26.11
N ASN A 718 -2.69 -17.60 -25.73
CA ASN A 718 -3.30 -17.92 -24.45
C ASN A 718 -2.25 -18.21 -23.38
N THR A 719 -2.56 -17.85 -22.14
CA THR A 719 -1.65 -18.06 -21.01
C THR A 719 -2.44 -18.59 -19.82
N PHE A 720 -1.97 -19.67 -19.24
CA PHE A 720 -2.47 -20.17 -17.97
C PHE A 720 -1.43 -19.92 -16.90
N SER A 721 -1.85 -19.42 -15.75
CA SER A 721 -0.99 -19.22 -14.59
C SER A 721 -1.61 -19.87 -13.36
N LEU A 722 -0.79 -20.56 -12.59
CA LEU A 722 -1.11 -21.12 -11.29
C LEU A 722 -0.19 -20.47 -10.26
N THR A 723 -0.78 -19.78 -9.30
CA THR A 723 -0.04 -19.06 -8.25
C THR A 723 -0.43 -19.61 -6.89
N TYR A 724 0.57 -19.96 -6.13
CA TYR A 724 0.46 -20.27 -4.70
C TYR A 724 1.11 -19.16 -3.91
N ASP A 725 0.45 -18.66 -2.87
CA ASP A 725 1.03 -17.78 -1.90
C ASP A 725 0.69 -18.21 -0.46
N SER A 726 1.63 -18.01 0.45
CA SER A 726 1.47 -18.34 1.86
C SER A 726 2.02 -17.25 2.75
N PHE A 727 1.40 -17.11 3.93
CA PHE A 727 1.76 -16.14 4.94
C PHE A 727 1.89 -16.84 6.28
N TRP A 728 3.05 -16.66 6.90
CA TRP A 728 3.33 -17.13 8.25
C TRP A 728 3.54 -15.93 9.18
N GLN A 729 3.04 -16.04 10.38
CA GLN A 729 3.21 -15.07 11.45
C GLN A 729 3.40 -15.80 12.77
N HIS A 730 4.49 -15.47 13.45
CA HIS A 730 4.74 -15.96 14.81
C HIS A 730 3.72 -15.37 15.79
N ASP A 731 3.48 -16.05 16.92
CA ASP A 731 2.67 -15.50 18.00
C ASP A 731 3.23 -14.18 18.53
N PHE A 732 2.37 -13.30 19.00
CA PHE A 732 2.79 -12.01 19.54
C PHE A 732 1.82 -11.50 20.62
N PRO A 733 2.31 -10.66 21.57
CA PRO A 733 1.50 -10.21 22.68
C PRO A 733 0.48 -9.14 22.25
N LEU A 734 -0.79 -9.33 22.67
CA LEU A 734 -1.86 -8.33 22.52
C LEU A 734 -1.66 -7.15 23.47
N TYR A 735 -1.14 -7.41 24.67
CA TYR A 735 -0.79 -6.42 25.69
C TYR A 735 0.74 -6.37 25.90
N TRP A 736 1.21 -5.66 26.92
CA TRP A 736 2.63 -5.62 27.23
C TRP A 736 3.19 -7.00 27.55
N GLU A 737 4.30 -7.35 26.93
CA GLU A 737 5.00 -8.63 27.10
C GLU A 737 5.31 -8.89 28.60
N GLY A 738 4.86 -10.02 29.14
CA GLY A 738 5.08 -10.43 30.54
C GLY A 738 4.35 -9.60 31.59
N ILE A 739 3.37 -8.78 31.17
CA ILE A 739 2.46 -8.06 32.07
C ILE A 739 1.05 -8.57 31.81
N GLY A 740 0.51 -9.31 32.75
CA GLY A 740 -0.74 -10.04 32.59
C GLY A 740 -0.51 -11.50 32.19
N LYS A 741 -1.58 -12.30 32.26
CA LYS A 741 -1.49 -13.74 32.00
C LYS A 741 -1.26 -13.99 30.51
N ASP A 742 -0.57 -15.07 30.16
CA ASP A 742 -0.31 -15.58 28.80
C ASP A 742 -1.57 -15.82 27.92
N LYS A 743 -2.75 -15.59 28.49
CA LYS A 743 -4.07 -15.68 27.79
C LYS A 743 -4.28 -14.63 26.70
N ASN A 744 -3.44 -13.60 26.61
CA ASN A 744 -3.59 -12.45 25.70
C ASN A 744 -2.54 -12.46 24.58
N MET A 745 -2.17 -13.64 24.12
CA MET A 745 -1.33 -13.82 22.93
C MET A 745 -2.19 -14.00 21.68
N ILE A 746 -1.83 -13.32 20.62
CA ILE A 746 -2.33 -13.66 19.29
C ILE A 746 -1.54 -14.87 18.81
N PRO A 747 -2.21 -15.98 18.43
CA PRO A 747 -1.52 -17.25 18.16
C PRO A 747 -0.69 -17.19 16.88
N GLU A 748 0.26 -18.11 16.78
CA GLU A 748 0.96 -18.39 15.52
C GLU A 748 -0.03 -18.80 14.43
N GLN A 749 0.17 -18.32 13.20
CA GLN A 749 -0.74 -18.51 12.09
C GLN A 749 0.02 -18.82 10.80
N PHE A 750 -0.54 -19.72 10.00
CA PHE A 750 0.02 -20.07 8.71
C PHE A 750 -1.11 -20.27 7.69
N SER A 751 -1.29 -19.30 6.80
CA SER A 751 -2.34 -19.34 5.77
C SER A 751 -1.76 -19.65 4.39
N HIS A 752 -2.57 -20.33 3.57
CA HIS A 752 -2.23 -20.74 2.22
C HIS A 752 -3.32 -20.29 1.25
N ASN A 753 -2.93 -19.73 0.13
CA ASN A 753 -3.83 -19.32 -0.93
C ASN A 753 -3.42 -19.97 -2.25
N LEU A 754 -4.39 -20.25 -3.10
CA LEU A 754 -4.18 -20.78 -4.43
C LEU A 754 -5.01 -19.99 -5.42
N SER A 755 -4.38 -19.51 -6.49
CA SER A 755 -5.06 -18.79 -7.57
C SER A 755 -4.71 -19.39 -8.94
N MET A 756 -5.70 -19.47 -9.81
CA MET A 756 -5.57 -19.87 -11.20
C MET A 756 -6.08 -18.75 -12.09
N SER A 757 -5.37 -18.46 -13.16
CA SER A 757 -5.84 -17.50 -14.16
C SER A 757 -5.61 -18.03 -15.57
N TYR A 758 -6.59 -17.81 -16.44
CA TYR A 758 -6.50 -18.15 -17.85
C TYR A 758 -6.79 -16.92 -18.70
N SER A 759 -5.78 -16.49 -19.44
CA SER A 759 -5.80 -15.31 -20.31
C SER A 759 -5.87 -15.72 -21.76
N LEU A 760 -6.83 -15.17 -22.50
CA LEU A 760 -7.08 -15.43 -23.91
C LEU A 760 -6.65 -14.26 -24.78
N LYS A 761 -6.28 -14.55 -26.04
CA LYS A 761 -5.99 -13.54 -27.08
C LYS A 761 -5.00 -12.46 -26.59
N ASN A 762 -3.85 -12.89 -26.05
CA ASN A 762 -2.81 -12.01 -25.51
C ASN A 762 -3.30 -11.11 -24.35
N GLY A 763 -4.13 -11.68 -23.45
CA GLY A 763 -4.62 -10.97 -22.26
C GLY A 763 -5.85 -10.10 -22.48
N ARG A 764 -6.51 -10.16 -23.64
CA ARG A 764 -7.76 -9.40 -23.88
C ARG A 764 -8.92 -9.87 -23.01
N TYR A 765 -9.01 -11.18 -22.74
CA TYR A 765 -10.03 -11.77 -21.91
C TYR A 765 -9.34 -12.62 -20.84
N ASN A 766 -9.68 -12.42 -19.58
CA ASN A 766 -9.04 -13.11 -18.47
C ASN A 766 -10.10 -13.66 -17.54
N PHE A 767 -9.91 -14.90 -17.13
CA PHE A 767 -10.74 -15.60 -16.15
C PHE A 767 -9.84 -16.04 -15.02
N SER A 768 -10.23 -15.78 -13.78
CA SER A 768 -9.48 -16.26 -12.62
C SER A 768 -10.39 -16.85 -11.56
N PHE A 769 -9.81 -17.77 -10.81
CA PHE A 769 -10.41 -18.39 -9.65
C PHE A 769 -9.40 -18.41 -8.51
N GLU A 770 -9.83 -18.03 -7.32
CA GLU A 770 -8.99 -17.95 -6.13
C GLU A 770 -9.64 -18.70 -4.97
N CYS A 771 -8.81 -19.47 -4.26
CA CYS A 771 -9.13 -20.01 -2.95
C CYS A 771 -8.22 -19.39 -1.91
N ARG A 772 -8.77 -18.57 -1.03
CA ARG A 772 -8.04 -17.93 0.07
C ARG A 772 -8.19 -18.76 1.33
N ASN A 773 -7.12 -18.80 2.13
CA ASN A 773 -7.06 -19.57 3.37
C ASN A 773 -7.50 -21.03 3.14
N LEU A 774 -6.81 -21.71 2.22
CA LEU A 774 -7.12 -23.07 1.76
C LEU A 774 -7.28 -24.08 2.90
N THR A 775 -6.49 -23.96 3.95
CA THR A 775 -6.49 -24.83 5.13
C THR A 775 -7.58 -24.47 6.14
N ASN A 776 -8.32 -23.37 5.91
CA ASN A 776 -9.33 -22.85 6.84
C ASN A 776 -8.75 -22.57 8.24
N GLU A 777 -7.57 -21.96 8.28
CA GLU A 777 -6.90 -21.56 9.51
C GLU A 777 -7.66 -20.40 10.18
N LYS A 778 -7.65 -20.35 11.51
CA LYS A 778 -8.19 -19.20 12.25
C LYS A 778 -7.17 -18.10 12.24
N LEU A 779 -7.47 -17.00 11.53
CA LEU A 779 -6.57 -15.89 11.33
C LEU A 779 -6.99 -14.69 12.18
N TYR A 780 -6.00 -14.05 12.81
CA TYR A 780 -6.18 -12.87 13.65
C TYR A 780 -5.07 -11.86 13.31
N ASP A 781 -5.41 -10.61 13.15
CA ASP A 781 -4.40 -9.57 12.89
C ASP A 781 -4.42 -8.48 13.96
N ASN A 782 -5.47 -7.65 13.96
CA ASN A 782 -5.54 -6.47 14.80
C ASN A 782 -6.46 -6.73 16.00
N PHE A 783 -5.98 -6.44 17.19
CA PHE A 783 -6.75 -6.57 18.46
C PHE A 783 -7.44 -7.95 18.65
N SER A 784 -6.83 -9.01 18.14
CA SER A 784 -7.39 -10.37 18.19
C SER A 784 -8.76 -10.52 17.50
N LEU A 785 -9.12 -9.63 16.58
CA LEU A 785 -10.31 -9.75 15.77
C LEU A 785 -10.11 -10.88 14.75
N GLN A 786 -11.01 -11.86 14.75
CA GLN A 786 -10.93 -13.02 13.87
C GLN A 786 -11.35 -12.64 12.45
N LYS A 787 -10.53 -13.01 11.49
CA LYS A 787 -10.77 -12.81 10.05
C LYS A 787 -11.60 -13.96 9.47
N ALA A 788 -12.06 -13.77 8.22
CA ALA A 788 -12.75 -14.79 7.47
C ALA A 788 -11.92 -16.09 7.33
N GLY A 789 -12.57 -17.23 7.42
CA GLY A 789 -12.01 -18.54 7.12
C GLY A 789 -11.78 -18.71 5.61
N ARG A 790 -11.87 -19.97 5.11
CA ARG A 790 -11.71 -20.27 3.69
C ARG A 790 -12.77 -19.55 2.85
N ALA A 791 -12.29 -18.91 1.77
CA ALA A 791 -13.14 -18.15 0.86
C ALA A 791 -12.74 -18.38 -0.60
N PHE A 792 -13.74 -18.33 -1.50
CA PHE A 792 -13.58 -18.58 -2.93
C PHE A 792 -14.02 -17.35 -3.72
N TYR A 793 -13.30 -17.02 -4.77
CA TYR A 793 -13.60 -15.88 -5.63
C TYR A 793 -13.38 -16.22 -7.08
N GLY A 794 -14.26 -15.73 -7.96
CA GLY A 794 -14.12 -15.77 -9.41
C GLY A 794 -14.05 -14.36 -9.97
N LYS A 795 -13.20 -14.12 -10.99
CA LYS A 795 -13.08 -12.82 -11.68
C LYS A 795 -13.06 -12.99 -13.18
N VAL A 796 -13.78 -12.12 -13.87
CA VAL A 796 -13.70 -11.92 -15.32
C VAL A 796 -13.15 -10.51 -15.57
N ARG A 797 -12.16 -10.41 -16.47
CA ARG A 797 -11.57 -9.12 -16.88
C ARG A 797 -11.42 -9.06 -18.38
N VAL A 798 -11.76 -7.92 -18.96
CA VAL A 798 -11.51 -7.58 -20.34
C VAL A 798 -10.57 -6.38 -20.44
N HIS A 799 -9.59 -6.48 -21.35
CA HIS A 799 -8.62 -5.42 -21.56
C HIS A 799 -8.43 -5.17 -23.05
N PHE A 800 -8.73 -3.96 -23.50
CA PHE A 800 -8.59 -3.51 -24.87
C PHE A 800 -7.77 -2.22 -24.93
N GLY A 801 -7.09 -1.96 -26.04
CA GLY A 801 -6.40 -0.71 -26.30
C GLY A 801 -5.58 -0.75 -27.60
N LYS A 802 -5.44 0.41 -28.22
CA LYS A 802 -4.67 0.62 -29.46
C LYS A 802 -3.59 1.67 -29.22
#